data_948b60ddad1f9fa1fe0eae6ba426a2bc
#
_entry.id   948b60ddad1f9fa1fe0eae6ba426a2bc
#
_cell.length_a   1.000
_cell.length_b   1.000
_cell.length_c   1.000
_cell.angle_alpha   90.00
_cell.angle_beta   90.00
_cell.angle_gamma   90.00
#
_symmetry.space_group_name_H-M   'P 1'
#
loop_
_entity.id
_entity.type
_entity.pdbx_description
1 polymer ?
#
loop_
_entity_poly.entity_id
_entity_poly.type
_entity_poly.pdbx_seq_one_letter_code
_entity_poly.pdbx_strand_id
1 'polypeptide(L)'
;MSSPSEPTDPADSFARRHLGDNAADTAAMLSELVYPTLDALVDAAVPANIRSGPLRLPAAVGESAALSELRSIASDNRIFRNFIGMGYSETLVPGVIQRTILENPGWYTAYTPYQAEISQGRLEALLNFQTLVSDLTGLEIANASMLDEGSAAAEAMMMCHRLKEGDASAHRLFFVSDACHPQTIDIVRTRARPLGIEVVTGSHRSFKPGPGCFGVLVQYPDTWGAVHDYAPFFAEAHAAGAFCIVAADLLALTLLRPPGEFGADVAVGSSQRFGVPLGFGGPHAGFLATRDAFKRQMPGRLVGVSKDAQGDPALRLALGTREQHIRRDRATSNICTAQVLLAVMASMYAVYHGPDGLRKIARRIKLLTELLAAGLRAAGAALGDEPFFDTLTVGNVAPERVHAAAEAKGFNLRKIDSGRVGISLDEATTLAEVRALLGIFGAVPLPPAESASADFQPPHARTSPFLAAPVFHRHHTEHEMLRYIKRLEARDLTLCQSMIPLGSCTMKLNGASELFPVSWPEFSRLHPFAPEEQTRGYRRMFRDLEAWLAEITGFAAVSLQPNAGSQGEYAGLLVVRAYHESRGEGRRRVCLIPTSAHGTNPASAAMCGYQVVPVACDESGNVDLADLKAKAQSHSADLAALMITYPSTHGVFEGSIRDICTVVHAHGGQVYMDGANMNAQVGLTSPGHIGADVCHLNLHKTFCIPHGGGGPGMGPIGVAAHLAPFLPGHCVVSPFGSGGGRAHLGAVSAAPWGSASILAISWMYIRMMGPDGLTAATRAAILNANYVARRLGKFFPVLYRGHSGLVAHECIVDLRGWKRHGVEAEDAAKRLMDYGYHAPTLSFPVPGTFMIEPTESETKAELDRFCDAMIAIHGEMQAVASGEADRSNNPLKNAPHTAKVVCADEWDRPYPRELAAFPAPWTRASKFWPAVGRVDNVYGDRNLVCSCAGMEAYAEARP
;
A
#
# COMPACT_ATOMS: atom_id res chain seq x y z
N MET A 1 -19.07 -28.59 12.89
CA MET A 1 -18.25 -29.62 13.57
C MET A 1 -17.47 -30.33 12.48
N SER A 2 -16.15 -30.17 12.43
CA SER A 2 -15.32 -31.04 11.61
C SER A 2 -15.54 -32.46 12.10
N SER A 3 -15.82 -33.42 11.20
CA SER A 3 -15.80 -34.85 11.49
C SER A 3 -14.53 -35.17 12.27
N PRO A 4 -14.53 -36.14 13.20
CA PRO A 4 -13.32 -36.59 13.82
C PRO A 4 -12.33 -36.93 12.71
N SER A 5 -11.11 -36.34 12.73
CA SER A 5 -10.10 -36.60 11.74
C SER A 5 -9.84 -38.10 11.69
N GLU A 6 -9.89 -38.73 10.49
CA GLU A 6 -9.50 -40.08 10.33
C GLU A 6 -8.01 -40.25 10.74
N PRO A 7 -7.57 -41.40 11.26
CA PRO A 7 -6.18 -41.64 11.63
C PRO A 7 -5.18 -41.45 10.49
N THR A 8 -5.67 -41.37 9.26
CA THR A 8 -4.91 -41.13 8.02
C THR A 8 -4.89 -39.68 7.58
N ASP A 9 -5.64 -38.77 8.25
CA ASP A 9 -5.62 -37.35 7.91
C ASP A 9 -4.25 -36.73 8.18
N PRO A 10 -3.71 -35.91 7.27
CA PRO A 10 -2.45 -35.22 7.51
C PRO A 10 -2.48 -34.38 8.78
N ALA A 11 -1.48 -34.52 9.63
CA ALA A 11 -1.35 -33.71 10.86
C ALA A 11 -1.07 -32.22 10.57
N ASP A 12 -0.75 -31.87 9.32
CA ASP A 12 -0.38 -30.53 8.86
C ASP A 12 -1.56 -29.69 8.32
N SER A 13 -2.81 -30.02 8.68
CA SER A 13 -3.97 -29.19 8.33
C SER A 13 -3.79 -27.74 8.77
N PHE A 14 -3.74 -26.83 7.77
CA PHE A 14 -3.45 -25.42 8.02
C PHE A 14 -4.59 -24.72 8.77
N ALA A 15 -5.85 -25.01 8.45
CA ALA A 15 -7.01 -24.41 9.11
C ALA A 15 -6.95 -24.56 10.64
N ARG A 16 -6.50 -25.73 11.14
CA ARG A 16 -6.32 -25.99 12.59
C ARG A 16 -5.24 -25.11 13.25
N ARG A 17 -4.31 -24.59 12.48
CA ARG A 17 -3.20 -23.72 12.95
C ARG A 17 -3.47 -22.25 12.72
N HIS A 18 -4.33 -21.93 11.75
CA HIS A 18 -4.71 -20.55 11.44
C HIS A 18 -5.82 -20.04 12.36
N LEU A 19 -6.82 -20.89 12.66
CA LEU A 19 -7.90 -20.54 13.57
C LEU A 19 -7.39 -20.58 15.01
N GLY A 20 -7.57 -19.46 15.73
CA GLY A 20 -7.07 -19.32 17.10
C GLY A 20 -7.80 -20.21 18.12
N ASP A 21 -9.09 -20.47 17.90
CA ASP A 21 -9.94 -21.15 18.86
C ASP A 21 -10.00 -22.67 18.59
N ASN A 22 -9.86 -23.43 19.66
CA ASN A 22 -10.15 -24.88 19.64
C ASN A 22 -11.63 -25.15 19.99
N ALA A 23 -12.05 -26.42 19.93
CA ALA A 23 -13.43 -26.81 20.20
C ALA A 23 -13.90 -26.46 21.63
N ALA A 24 -13.01 -26.54 22.63
CA ALA A 24 -13.34 -26.20 24.02
C ALA A 24 -13.50 -24.67 24.19
N ASP A 25 -12.64 -23.88 23.58
CA ASP A 25 -12.73 -22.43 23.58
C ASP A 25 -14.00 -21.96 22.87
N THR A 26 -14.30 -22.51 21.68
CA THR A 26 -15.54 -22.26 20.95
C THR A 26 -16.78 -22.57 21.80
N ALA A 27 -16.81 -23.72 22.49
CA ALA A 27 -17.91 -24.08 23.35
C ALA A 27 -18.06 -23.13 24.54
N ALA A 28 -16.95 -22.70 25.15
CA ALA A 28 -16.95 -21.73 26.26
C ALA A 28 -17.49 -20.35 25.82
N MET A 29 -17.04 -19.85 24.66
CA MET A 29 -17.55 -18.60 24.10
C MET A 29 -19.03 -18.67 23.72
N LEU A 30 -19.49 -19.75 23.11
CA LEU A 30 -20.90 -19.97 22.80
C LEU A 30 -21.76 -20.02 24.07
N SER A 31 -21.26 -20.61 25.15
CA SER A 31 -21.94 -20.64 26.45
C SER A 31 -22.13 -19.24 27.01
N GLU A 32 -21.10 -18.37 26.95
CA GLU A 32 -21.19 -16.95 27.38
C GLU A 32 -22.19 -16.16 26.51
N LEU A 33 -22.27 -16.49 25.22
CA LEU A 33 -23.19 -15.86 24.26
C LEU A 33 -24.63 -16.44 24.34
N VAL A 34 -24.82 -17.56 25.07
CA VAL A 34 -26.12 -18.29 25.21
C VAL A 34 -26.60 -18.85 23.87
N TYR A 35 -25.70 -19.43 23.09
CA TYR A 35 -26.03 -20.15 21.85
C TYR A 35 -25.60 -21.62 21.95
N PRO A 36 -26.46 -22.56 21.45
CA PRO A 36 -26.17 -23.99 21.55
C PRO A 36 -25.07 -24.48 20.61
N THR A 37 -24.91 -23.80 19.45
CA THR A 37 -23.93 -24.17 18.43
C THR A 37 -23.43 -22.93 17.69
N LEU A 38 -22.27 -23.05 17.03
CA LEU A 38 -21.77 -22.00 16.15
C LEU A 38 -22.69 -21.74 14.96
N ASP A 39 -23.36 -22.79 14.43
CA ASP A 39 -24.34 -22.64 13.38
C ASP A 39 -25.52 -21.76 13.84
N ALA A 40 -26.05 -22.00 15.04
CA ALA A 40 -27.14 -21.22 15.59
C ALA A 40 -26.74 -19.73 15.80
N LEU A 41 -25.50 -19.46 16.19
CA LEU A 41 -24.98 -18.09 16.31
C LEU A 41 -24.91 -17.41 14.94
N VAL A 42 -24.28 -18.07 13.96
CA VAL A 42 -24.12 -17.54 12.60
C VAL A 42 -25.50 -17.35 11.94
N ASP A 43 -26.43 -18.30 12.18
CA ASP A 43 -27.80 -18.20 11.72
C ASP A 43 -28.58 -17.02 12.29
N ALA A 44 -28.30 -16.63 13.51
CA ALA A 44 -28.86 -15.45 14.12
C ALA A 44 -28.17 -14.14 13.67
N ALA A 45 -26.87 -14.17 13.33
CA ALA A 45 -26.09 -12.98 12.96
C ALA A 45 -26.27 -12.58 11.48
N VAL A 46 -26.25 -13.56 10.56
CA VAL A 46 -26.28 -13.33 9.11
C VAL A 46 -27.71 -13.40 8.58
N PRO A 47 -28.24 -12.36 7.93
CA PRO A 47 -29.59 -12.35 7.37
C PRO A 47 -29.81 -13.51 6.38
N ALA A 48 -30.96 -14.20 6.52
CA ALA A 48 -31.25 -15.39 5.72
C ALA A 48 -31.35 -15.10 4.21
N ASN A 49 -31.81 -13.89 3.85
CA ASN A 49 -32.01 -13.47 2.45
C ASN A 49 -30.74 -13.23 1.66
N ILE A 50 -29.56 -13.17 2.31
CA ILE A 50 -28.26 -12.96 1.64
C ILE A 50 -27.37 -14.22 1.64
N ARG A 51 -27.77 -15.31 2.29
CA ARG A 51 -26.95 -16.52 2.38
C ARG A 51 -26.73 -17.17 1.02
N SER A 52 -25.50 -17.54 0.76
CA SER A 52 -25.10 -18.31 -0.41
C SER A 52 -24.89 -19.79 -0.08
N GLY A 53 -24.76 -20.61 -1.10
CA GLY A 53 -24.34 -22.00 -0.97
C GLY A 53 -22.85 -22.14 -0.66
N PRO A 54 -22.37 -23.39 -0.46
CA PRO A 54 -20.95 -23.66 -0.20
C PRO A 54 -20.07 -23.23 -1.37
N LEU A 55 -18.83 -22.83 -1.06
CA LEU A 55 -17.82 -22.42 -2.05
C LEU A 55 -17.37 -23.63 -2.89
N ARG A 56 -17.27 -23.44 -4.19
CA ARG A 56 -16.78 -24.43 -5.16
C ARG A 56 -15.30 -24.19 -5.47
N LEU A 57 -14.47 -24.36 -4.46
CA LEU A 57 -13.01 -24.24 -4.54
C LEU A 57 -12.35 -25.63 -4.46
N PRO A 58 -11.08 -25.76 -4.85
CA PRO A 58 -10.31 -26.98 -4.60
C PRO A 58 -10.28 -27.30 -3.10
N ALA A 59 -10.33 -28.59 -2.77
CA ALA A 59 -10.22 -29.06 -1.37
C ALA A 59 -8.91 -28.58 -0.74
N ALA A 60 -8.93 -28.31 0.56
CA ALA A 60 -7.74 -27.92 1.31
C ALA A 60 -6.61 -28.94 1.17
N VAL A 61 -5.37 -28.45 1.16
CA VAL A 61 -4.16 -29.31 1.24
C VAL A 61 -3.29 -28.87 2.40
N GLY A 62 -2.44 -29.77 2.89
CA GLY A 62 -1.44 -29.43 3.90
C GLY A 62 -0.37 -28.46 3.36
N GLU A 63 0.34 -27.82 4.28
CA GLU A 63 1.38 -26.82 3.98
C GLU A 63 2.44 -27.34 3.01
N SER A 64 2.96 -28.55 3.27
CA SER A 64 3.99 -29.16 2.43
C SER A 64 3.48 -29.42 1.00
N ALA A 65 2.22 -29.87 0.87
CA ALA A 65 1.60 -30.11 -0.44
C ALA A 65 1.36 -28.81 -1.19
N ALA A 66 0.86 -27.74 -0.52
CA ALA A 66 0.66 -26.44 -1.12
C ALA A 66 1.98 -25.83 -1.63
N LEU A 67 3.04 -25.89 -0.82
CA LEU A 67 4.38 -25.44 -1.23
C LEU A 67 4.91 -26.24 -2.43
N SER A 68 4.71 -27.56 -2.44
CA SER A 68 5.12 -28.40 -3.56
C SER A 68 4.36 -28.08 -4.84
N GLU A 69 3.03 -27.86 -4.74
CA GLU A 69 2.19 -27.46 -5.87
C GLU A 69 2.61 -26.10 -6.43
N LEU A 70 2.80 -25.09 -5.54
CA LEU A 70 3.24 -23.78 -5.97
C LEU A 70 4.68 -23.78 -6.51
N ARG A 71 5.57 -24.65 -6.00
CA ARG A 71 6.92 -24.86 -6.57
C ARG A 71 6.84 -25.43 -7.99
N SER A 72 5.92 -26.36 -8.23
CA SER A 72 5.66 -26.85 -9.58
C SER A 72 5.17 -25.76 -10.51
N ILE A 73 4.26 -24.90 -10.05
CA ILE A 73 3.80 -23.74 -10.81
C ILE A 73 4.95 -22.77 -11.08
N ALA A 74 5.77 -22.46 -10.07
CA ALA A 74 6.92 -21.60 -10.20
C ALA A 74 7.93 -22.13 -11.22
N SER A 75 8.13 -23.45 -11.32
CA SER A 75 9.06 -24.08 -12.28
C SER A 75 8.65 -23.93 -13.74
N ASP A 76 7.38 -23.57 -14.03
CA ASP A 76 6.93 -23.21 -15.36
C ASP A 76 7.45 -21.81 -15.81
N ASN A 77 8.00 -21.03 -14.90
CA ASN A 77 8.67 -19.77 -15.18
C ASN A 77 10.12 -20.00 -15.62
N ARG A 78 10.57 -19.19 -16.59
CA ARG A 78 11.97 -19.25 -17.07
C ARG A 78 12.69 -17.95 -16.74
N ILE A 79 13.67 -18.02 -15.86
CA ILE A 79 14.44 -16.84 -15.44
C ILE A 79 15.48 -16.54 -16.50
N PHE A 80 15.25 -15.47 -17.27
CA PHE A 80 16.22 -14.91 -18.19
C PHE A 80 16.82 -13.65 -17.59
N ARG A 81 18.04 -13.35 -17.95
CA ARG A 81 18.67 -12.07 -17.58
C ARG A 81 17.99 -10.94 -18.35
N ASN A 82 17.47 -9.93 -17.65
CA ASN A 82 16.67 -8.87 -18.25
C ASN A 82 17.49 -7.59 -18.48
N PHE A 83 17.48 -7.12 -19.71
CA PHE A 83 18.02 -5.83 -20.15
C PHE A 83 16.92 -4.97 -20.78
N ILE A 84 15.68 -5.16 -20.35
CA ILE A 84 14.49 -4.44 -20.86
C ILE A 84 14.42 -3.02 -20.33
N GLY A 85 14.74 -2.81 -19.04
CA GLY A 85 14.67 -1.51 -18.39
C GLY A 85 13.23 -1.03 -18.17
N MET A 86 12.89 0.16 -18.67
CA MET A 86 11.56 0.75 -18.56
C MET A 86 11.09 0.95 -17.09
N GLY A 87 12.02 1.38 -16.24
CA GLY A 87 11.73 1.61 -14.81
C GLY A 87 11.88 0.41 -13.90
N TYR A 88 12.30 -0.76 -14.42
CA TYR A 88 12.54 -2.00 -13.67
C TYR A 88 13.95 -2.51 -13.91
N SER A 89 14.70 -2.76 -12.83
CA SER A 89 16.12 -3.16 -12.89
C SER A 89 16.41 -4.25 -11.86
N GLU A 90 17.24 -5.22 -12.22
CA GLU A 90 17.70 -6.19 -11.22
C GLU A 90 18.67 -5.50 -10.25
N THR A 91 18.53 -5.78 -8.96
CA THR A 91 19.34 -5.21 -7.88
C THR A 91 19.86 -6.31 -6.96
N LEU A 92 20.99 -6.06 -6.32
CA LEU A 92 21.58 -6.99 -5.37
C LEU A 92 21.07 -6.67 -3.96
N VAL A 93 20.06 -7.43 -3.52
CA VAL A 93 19.49 -7.25 -2.17
C VAL A 93 20.47 -7.75 -1.13
N PRO A 94 20.98 -6.92 -0.20
CA PRO A 94 21.81 -7.40 0.90
C PRO A 94 21.06 -8.43 1.75
N GLY A 95 21.70 -9.57 2.04
CA GLY A 95 21.05 -10.66 2.79
C GLY A 95 20.54 -10.23 4.15
N VAL A 96 21.21 -9.31 4.82
CA VAL A 96 20.77 -8.74 6.10
C VAL A 96 19.47 -7.94 5.96
N ILE A 97 19.23 -7.29 4.85
CA ILE A 97 17.96 -6.56 4.60
C ILE A 97 16.86 -7.56 4.22
N GLN A 98 17.13 -8.46 3.30
CA GLN A 98 16.15 -9.48 2.89
C GLN A 98 15.64 -10.27 4.10
N ARG A 99 16.56 -10.85 4.87
CA ARG A 99 16.23 -11.74 5.99
C ARG A 99 15.60 -11.03 7.17
N THR A 100 16.00 -9.79 7.48
CA THR A 100 15.58 -9.09 8.71
C THR A 100 14.57 -7.96 8.49
N ILE A 101 14.15 -7.73 7.25
CA ILE A 101 13.04 -6.83 6.89
C ILE A 101 11.96 -7.60 6.12
N LEU A 102 12.26 -8.05 4.88
CA LEU A 102 11.26 -8.65 3.98
C LEU A 102 10.69 -9.96 4.55
N GLU A 103 11.52 -10.80 5.13
CA GLU A 103 11.17 -12.11 5.67
C GLU A 103 10.93 -12.10 7.19
N ASN A 104 10.89 -10.94 7.83
CA ASN A 104 10.79 -10.80 9.28
C ASN A 104 9.39 -10.35 9.73
N PRO A 105 8.64 -11.20 10.47
CA PRO A 105 7.30 -10.84 10.96
C PRO A 105 7.28 -9.60 11.86
N GLY A 106 8.36 -9.27 12.55
CA GLY A 106 8.48 -8.04 13.32
C GLY A 106 8.39 -6.76 12.46
N TRP A 107 8.60 -6.86 11.14
CA TRP A 107 8.44 -5.76 10.21
C TRP A 107 7.16 -5.90 9.38
N TYR A 108 6.88 -7.07 8.80
CA TYR A 108 5.76 -7.18 7.87
C TYR A 108 4.40 -7.34 8.54
N THR A 109 4.31 -7.67 9.83
CA THR A 109 3.02 -7.78 10.55
C THR A 109 2.58 -6.51 11.25
N ALA A 110 3.33 -5.41 11.14
CA ALA A 110 2.97 -4.12 11.69
C ALA A 110 1.87 -3.43 10.86
N TYR A 111 1.17 -2.47 11.46
CA TYR A 111 0.20 -1.60 10.79
C TYR A 111 0.79 -0.21 10.48
N THR A 112 0.06 0.60 9.73
CA THR A 112 0.36 2.01 9.50
C THR A 112 0.62 2.73 10.82
N PRO A 113 1.70 3.54 10.96
CA PRO A 113 2.13 4.09 12.23
C PRO A 113 1.27 5.27 12.74
N TYR A 114 -0.06 5.10 12.81
CA TYR A 114 -0.97 6.10 13.35
C TYR A 114 -0.78 6.31 14.86
N GLN A 115 -0.35 5.27 15.57
CA GLN A 115 0.01 5.34 17.00
C GLN A 115 1.53 5.46 17.11
N ALA A 116 1.99 6.70 17.11
CA ALA A 116 3.40 7.05 16.99
C ALA A 116 4.27 6.46 18.11
N GLU A 117 3.75 6.42 19.34
CA GLU A 117 4.50 6.04 20.54
C GLU A 117 4.99 4.57 20.51
N ILE A 118 4.30 3.73 19.74
CA ILE A 118 4.61 2.30 19.55
C ILE A 118 5.05 1.97 18.13
N SER A 119 5.52 2.98 17.37
CA SER A 119 5.88 2.86 15.95
C SER A 119 7.15 3.64 15.62
N GLN A 120 8.00 3.94 16.59
CA GLN A 120 9.15 4.84 16.41
C GLN A 120 10.21 4.27 15.49
N GLY A 121 10.35 2.94 15.42
CA GLY A 121 11.30 2.30 14.52
C GLY A 121 10.89 2.41 13.04
N ARG A 122 9.62 2.13 12.71
CA ARG A 122 9.10 2.31 11.36
C ARG A 122 9.14 3.78 10.93
N LEU A 123 8.78 4.68 11.83
CA LEU A 123 8.82 6.12 11.57
C LEU A 123 10.24 6.60 11.28
N GLU A 124 11.25 6.10 12.02
CA GLU A 124 12.66 6.42 11.74
C GLU A 124 13.09 5.90 10.36
N ALA A 125 12.74 4.67 10.02
CA ALA A 125 13.05 4.11 8.69
C ALA A 125 12.38 4.90 7.55
N LEU A 126 11.15 5.37 7.73
CA LEU A 126 10.44 6.21 6.77
C LEU A 126 11.01 7.63 6.69
N LEU A 127 11.49 8.19 7.80
CA LEU A 127 12.20 9.47 7.80
C LEU A 127 13.51 9.38 7.00
N ASN A 128 14.23 8.25 7.14
CA ASN A 128 15.40 7.96 6.31
C ASN A 128 15.03 7.90 4.81
N PHE A 129 13.90 7.27 4.48
CA PHE A 129 13.40 7.22 3.09
C PHE A 129 13.08 8.60 2.54
N GLN A 130 12.38 9.44 3.30
CA GLN A 130 12.07 10.82 2.90
C GLN A 130 13.34 11.64 2.66
N THR A 131 14.33 11.51 3.55
CA THR A 131 15.63 12.17 3.43
C THR A 131 16.39 11.69 2.20
N LEU A 132 16.39 10.37 1.94
CA LEU A 132 16.98 9.79 0.74
C LEU A 132 16.42 10.44 -0.53
N VAL A 133 15.10 10.53 -0.63
CA VAL A 133 14.40 11.07 -1.80
C VAL A 133 14.63 12.57 -1.94
N SER A 134 14.50 13.33 -0.87
CA SER A 134 14.72 14.79 -0.86
C SER A 134 16.15 15.15 -1.28
N ASP A 135 17.14 14.50 -0.69
CA ASP A 135 18.56 14.76 -0.98
C ASP A 135 18.92 14.42 -2.43
N LEU A 136 18.44 13.28 -2.95
CA LEU A 136 18.74 12.88 -4.32
C LEU A 136 18.02 13.78 -5.34
N THR A 137 16.78 14.16 -5.10
CA THR A 137 16.00 14.99 -6.01
C THR A 137 16.33 16.49 -5.92
N GLY A 138 16.97 16.93 -4.83
CA GLY A 138 17.26 18.34 -4.55
C GLY A 138 15.99 19.14 -4.27
N LEU A 139 14.91 18.47 -3.79
CA LEU A 139 13.64 19.09 -3.40
C LEU A 139 13.46 19.00 -1.88
N GLU A 140 12.78 19.99 -1.31
CA GLU A 140 12.81 20.26 0.13
C GLU A 140 12.03 19.22 0.95
N ILE A 141 11.01 18.57 0.37
CA ILE A 141 10.16 17.64 1.09
C ILE A 141 9.74 16.45 0.22
N ALA A 142 9.79 15.24 0.77
CA ALA A 142 9.36 14.01 0.14
C ALA A 142 8.35 13.26 1.02
N ASN A 143 7.45 12.50 0.41
CA ASN A 143 6.50 11.66 1.14
C ASN A 143 7.09 10.30 1.56
N ALA A 144 6.35 9.59 2.40
CA ALA A 144 6.81 8.31 2.97
C ALA A 144 6.72 7.13 1.99
N SER A 145 5.82 7.12 1.02
CA SER A 145 5.79 6.29 -0.20
C SER A 145 4.56 6.56 -1.06
N MET A 146 4.66 6.21 -2.34
CA MET A 146 3.60 6.15 -3.33
C MET A 146 3.43 4.71 -3.81
N LEU A 147 2.40 4.43 -4.65
CA LEU A 147 2.08 3.07 -5.09
C LEU A 147 3.04 2.54 -6.17
N ASP A 148 3.43 3.37 -7.12
CA ASP A 148 4.42 3.14 -8.17
C ASP A 148 4.76 4.46 -8.87
N GLU A 149 5.68 4.45 -9.86
CA GLU A 149 6.07 5.66 -10.61
C GLU A 149 4.90 6.27 -11.38
N GLY A 150 4.15 5.45 -12.13
CA GLY A 150 3.07 5.95 -12.99
C GLY A 150 1.94 6.59 -12.18
N SER A 151 1.56 5.97 -11.06
CA SER A 151 0.56 6.56 -10.15
C SER A 151 1.11 7.80 -9.43
N ALA A 152 2.40 7.85 -9.08
CA ALA A 152 3.03 9.05 -8.52
C ALA A 152 3.02 10.22 -9.54
N ALA A 153 3.28 9.94 -10.82
CA ALA A 153 3.19 10.95 -11.90
C ALA A 153 1.76 11.47 -12.09
N ALA A 154 0.77 10.57 -12.04
CA ALA A 154 -0.64 10.96 -12.10
C ALA A 154 -1.08 11.79 -10.87
N GLU A 155 -0.61 11.43 -9.67
CA GLU A 155 -0.87 12.23 -8.46
C GLU A 155 -0.18 13.61 -8.52
N ALA A 156 1.04 13.70 -9.10
CA ALA A 156 1.73 14.96 -9.33
C ALA A 156 0.95 15.87 -10.30
N MET A 157 0.42 15.32 -11.40
CA MET A 157 -0.48 16.02 -12.31
C MET A 157 -1.69 16.59 -11.54
N MET A 158 -2.34 15.75 -10.71
CA MET A 158 -3.49 16.15 -9.91
C MET A 158 -3.15 17.24 -8.88
N MET A 159 -2.00 17.13 -8.24
CA MET A 159 -1.50 18.15 -7.31
C MET A 159 -1.29 19.49 -8.02
N CYS A 160 -0.63 19.50 -9.17
CA CYS A 160 -0.41 20.69 -9.97
C CYS A 160 -1.73 21.32 -10.46
N HIS A 161 -2.70 20.48 -10.86
CA HIS A 161 -4.03 20.97 -11.24
C HIS A 161 -4.74 21.67 -10.08
N ARG A 162 -4.74 21.07 -8.87
CA ARG A 162 -5.32 21.69 -7.66
C ARG A 162 -4.63 23.01 -7.27
N LEU A 163 -3.32 23.12 -7.46
CA LEU A 163 -2.58 24.36 -7.20
C LEU A 163 -3.00 25.52 -8.13
N LYS A 164 -3.72 25.23 -9.22
CA LYS A 164 -4.33 26.20 -10.15
C LYS A 164 -5.81 26.46 -9.87
N GLU A 165 -6.39 25.92 -8.80
CA GLU A 165 -7.78 26.16 -8.41
C GLU A 165 -8.05 27.66 -8.20
N GLY A 166 -9.09 28.14 -8.84
CA GLY A 166 -9.46 29.54 -9.01
C GLY A 166 -9.66 29.93 -10.48
N ASP A 167 -8.93 29.24 -11.40
CA ASP A 167 -9.01 29.40 -12.84
C ASP A 167 -8.95 28.02 -13.58
N ALA A 168 -9.44 26.96 -12.93
CA ALA A 168 -9.40 25.59 -13.44
C ALA A 168 -10.09 25.41 -14.81
N SER A 169 -11.02 26.28 -15.17
CA SER A 169 -11.67 26.26 -16.50
C SER A 169 -10.74 26.74 -17.63
N ALA A 170 -9.73 27.53 -17.31
CA ALA A 170 -8.76 28.07 -18.24
C ALA A 170 -7.49 27.22 -18.39
N HIS A 171 -7.22 26.32 -17.42
CA HIS A 171 -6.01 25.50 -17.36
C HIS A 171 -6.33 24.00 -17.44
N ARG A 172 -6.54 23.47 -18.66
CA ARG A 172 -6.93 22.08 -18.88
C ARG A 172 -5.88 21.22 -19.58
N LEU A 173 -4.77 21.80 -20.05
CA LEU A 173 -3.76 21.08 -20.80
C LEU A 173 -2.61 20.66 -19.88
N PHE A 174 -2.26 19.37 -19.95
CA PHE A 174 -1.09 18.78 -19.33
C PHE A 174 -0.22 18.14 -20.39
N PHE A 175 1.03 18.55 -20.48
CA PHE A 175 1.98 17.99 -21.43
C PHE A 175 2.77 16.84 -20.81
N VAL A 176 2.92 15.75 -21.56
CA VAL A 176 3.77 14.60 -21.18
C VAL A 176 4.75 14.35 -22.33
N SER A 177 6.05 14.32 -22.04
CA SER A 177 7.05 13.95 -23.04
C SER A 177 6.79 12.54 -23.54
N ASP A 178 6.85 12.32 -24.85
CA ASP A 178 6.81 11.01 -25.50
C ASP A 178 8.03 10.12 -25.15
N ALA A 179 9.04 10.72 -24.55
CA ALA A 179 10.20 10.07 -23.97
C ALA A 179 10.01 9.65 -22.49
N CYS A 180 8.81 9.75 -21.91
CA CYS A 180 8.45 9.08 -20.67
C CYS A 180 8.20 7.58 -20.89
N HIS A 181 8.23 6.77 -19.82
CA HIS A 181 7.87 5.36 -19.93
C HIS A 181 6.40 5.19 -20.40
N PRO A 182 6.13 4.24 -21.33
CA PRO A 182 4.79 4.07 -21.89
C PRO A 182 3.70 3.86 -20.84
N GLN A 183 3.98 3.06 -19.79
CA GLN A 183 3.03 2.80 -18.71
C GLN A 183 2.76 4.08 -17.88
N THR A 184 3.73 4.95 -17.70
CA THR A 184 3.55 6.24 -17.00
C THR A 184 2.64 7.16 -17.80
N ILE A 185 2.84 7.25 -19.12
CA ILE A 185 1.96 8.01 -20.04
C ILE A 185 0.53 7.49 -19.98
N ASP A 186 0.34 6.17 -20.03
CA ASP A 186 -0.98 5.52 -20.02
C ASP A 186 -1.74 5.80 -18.73
N ILE A 187 -1.09 5.67 -17.57
CA ILE A 187 -1.70 5.96 -16.26
C ILE A 187 -2.08 7.43 -16.13
N VAL A 188 -1.21 8.36 -16.56
CA VAL A 188 -1.52 9.80 -16.54
C VAL A 188 -2.75 10.10 -17.40
N ARG A 189 -2.86 9.50 -18.60
CA ARG A 189 -4.05 9.63 -19.46
C ARG A 189 -5.31 9.04 -18.81
N THR A 190 -5.19 7.86 -18.18
CA THR A 190 -6.30 7.22 -17.48
C THR A 190 -6.81 8.10 -16.34
N ARG A 191 -5.91 8.72 -15.57
CA ARG A 191 -6.24 9.61 -14.47
C ARG A 191 -6.83 10.95 -14.94
N ALA A 192 -6.37 11.48 -16.06
CA ALA A 192 -6.79 12.77 -16.62
C ALA A 192 -8.22 12.71 -17.21
N ARG A 193 -8.56 11.58 -17.89
CA ARG A 193 -9.82 11.43 -18.64
C ARG A 193 -11.09 11.77 -17.85
N PRO A 194 -11.33 11.23 -16.64
CA PRO A 194 -12.55 11.49 -15.88
C PRO A 194 -12.72 12.94 -15.45
N LEU A 195 -11.64 13.72 -15.42
CA LEU A 195 -11.63 15.11 -14.98
C LEU A 195 -11.63 16.11 -16.14
N GLY A 196 -11.63 15.62 -17.38
CA GLY A 196 -11.60 16.44 -18.58
C GLY A 196 -10.28 17.20 -18.77
N ILE A 197 -9.18 16.67 -18.21
CA ILE A 197 -7.82 17.16 -18.44
C ILE A 197 -7.35 16.64 -19.79
N GLU A 198 -6.90 17.53 -20.67
CA GLU A 198 -6.32 17.20 -21.96
C GLU A 198 -4.84 16.84 -21.79
N VAL A 199 -4.46 15.60 -22.10
CA VAL A 199 -3.07 15.15 -22.07
C VAL A 199 -2.48 15.19 -23.48
N VAL A 200 -1.59 16.13 -23.71
CA VAL A 200 -0.83 16.24 -24.97
C VAL A 200 0.49 15.51 -24.81
N THR A 201 0.79 14.59 -25.73
CA THR A 201 2.05 13.84 -25.74
C THR A 201 2.88 14.20 -26.96
N GLY A 202 4.16 14.46 -26.80
CA GLY A 202 5.09 14.83 -27.87
C GLY A 202 6.50 15.12 -27.38
N SER A 203 7.36 15.58 -28.28
CA SER A 203 8.73 15.92 -27.91
C SER A 203 8.79 17.24 -27.14
N HIS A 204 9.47 17.23 -25.98
CA HIS A 204 9.76 18.44 -25.20
C HIS A 204 10.55 19.50 -26.00
N ARG A 205 11.29 19.08 -27.03
CA ARG A 205 12.10 19.99 -27.87
C ARG A 205 11.23 20.84 -28.81
N SER A 206 10.06 20.36 -29.21
CA SER A 206 9.14 21.04 -30.13
C SER A 206 7.91 21.62 -29.44
N PHE A 207 7.55 21.11 -28.28
CA PHE A 207 6.40 21.61 -27.53
C PHE A 207 6.68 22.99 -26.94
N LYS A 208 5.73 23.90 -27.12
CA LYS A 208 5.78 25.26 -26.55
C LYS A 208 4.65 25.42 -25.54
N PRO A 209 4.97 25.48 -24.22
CA PRO A 209 3.96 25.73 -23.20
C PRO A 209 3.21 27.06 -23.46
N GLY A 210 1.87 27.00 -23.46
CA GLY A 210 1.00 28.15 -23.62
C GLY A 210 0.13 28.43 -22.40
N PRO A 211 -0.71 29.50 -22.43
CA PRO A 211 -1.50 29.95 -21.26
C PRO A 211 -2.46 28.90 -20.69
N GLY A 212 -2.87 27.88 -21.48
CA GLY A 212 -3.76 26.79 -21.04
C GLY A 212 -3.03 25.62 -20.41
N CYS A 213 -1.70 25.61 -20.48
CA CYS A 213 -0.87 24.52 -19.93
C CYS A 213 -0.63 24.75 -18.44
N PHE A 214 -1.06 23.80 -17.59
CA PHE A 214 -0.84 23.92 -16.14
C PHE A 214 0.37 23.11 -15.66
N GLY A 215 0.87 22.15 -16.44
CA GLY A 215 2.02 21.37 -16.06
C GLY A 215 2.64 20.60 -17.21
N VAL A 216 3.91 20.25 -17.06
CA VAL A 216 4.70 19.46 -17.99
C VAL A 216 5.39 18.33 -17.23
N LEU A 217 5.44 17.13 -17.84
CA LEU A 217 6.12 15.94 -17.30
C LEU A 217 7.20 15.46 -18.27
N VAL A 218 8.42 15.28 -17.77
CA VAL A 218 9.54 14.68 -18.48
C VAL A 218 10.12 13.51 -17.68
N GLN A 219 10.91 12.63 -18.35
CA GLN A 219 11.61 11.50 -17.74
C GLN A 219 13.14 11.76 -17.71
N TYR A 220 13.82 11.40 -16.62
CA TYR A 220 15.25 11.70 -16.44
C TYR A 220 16.00 10.57 -15.69
N PRO A 221 16.87 9.80 -16.39
CA PRO A 221 17.03 9.71 -17.84
C PRO A 221 15.75 9.33 -18.55
N ASP A 222 15.63 9.65 -19.84
CA ASP A 222 14.43 9.32 -20.61
C ASP A 222 14.29 7.80 -20.92
N THR A 223 13.14 7.39 -21.43
CA THR A 223 12.85 5.97 -21.69
C THR A 223 13.77 5.33 -22.76
N TRP A 224 14.46 6.16 -23.54
CA TRP A 224 15.39 5.74 -24.58
C TRP A 224 16.85 5.72 -24.09
N GLY A 225 17.09 6.21 -22.87
CA GLY A 225 18.36 6.28 -22.20
C GLY A 225 19.03 7.66 -22.22
N ALA A 226 18.50 8.62 -22.96
CA ALA A 226 19.12 9.93 -23.10
C ALA A 226 18.98 10.81 -21.84
N VAL A 227 20.04 11.57 -21.55
CA VAL A 227 20.08 12.56 -20.48
C VAL A 227 20.01 13.96 -21.10
N HIS A 228 18.92 14.67 -20.89
CA HIS A 228 18.68 15.99 -21.47
C HIS A 228 18.92 17.09 -20.46
N ASP A 229 19.37 18.30 -20.92
CA ASP A 229 19.28 19.51 -20.13
C ASP A 229 17.88 20.12 -20.25
N TYR A 230 17.05 19.91 -19.23
CA TYR A 230 15.68 20.42 -19.20
C TYR A 230 15.57 21.86 -18.68
N ALA A 231 16.66 22.50 -18.20
CA ALA A 231 16.59 23.84 -17.62
C ALA A 231 15.98 24.89 -18.57
N PRO A 232 16.33 24.93 -19.88
CA PRO A 232 15.70 25.89 -20.81
C PRO A 232 14.19 25.63 -21.01
N PHE A 233 13.78 24.35 -21.15
CA PHE A 233 12.37 23.97 -21.30
C PHE A 233 11.55 24.33 -20.06
N PHE A 234 12.10 24.13 -18.87
CA PHE A 234 11.42 24.49 -17.62
C PHE A 234 11.32 26.00 -17.43
N ALA A 235 12.31 26.75 -17.85
CA ALA A 235 12.21 28.22 -17.85
C ALA A 235 11.06 28.71 -18.74
N GLU A 236 10.88 28.13 -19.95
CA GLU A 236 9.76 28.44 -20.84
C GLU A 236 8.42 28.02 -20.19
N ALA A 237 8.36 26.82 -19.57
CA ALA A 237 7.16 26.35 -18.90
C ALA A 237 6.73 27.24 -17.71
N HIS A 238 7.68 27.63 -16.87
CA HIS A 238 7.43 28.57 -15.77
C HIS A 238 7.00 29.95 -16.29
N ALA A 239 7.58 30.44 -17.37
CA ALA A 239 7.16 31.73 -17.99
C ALA A 239 5.71 31.68 -18.49
N ALA A 240 5.24 30.49 -18.93
CA ALA A 240 3.84 30.23 -19.27
C ALA A 240 2.95 29.93 -18.05
N GLY A 241 3.53 29.87 -16.85
CA GLY A 241 2.83 29.56 -15.60
C GLY A 241 2.59 28.07 -15.36
N ALA A 242 3.24 27.17 -16.10
CA ALA A 242 3.10 25.73 -15.93
C ALA A 242 4.06 25.20 -14.86
N PHE A 243 3.63 24.17 -14.11
CA PHE A 243 4.49 23.42 -13.17
C PHE A 243 5.36 22.41 -13.91
N CYS A 244 6.57 22.19 -13.42
CA CYS A 244 7.57 21.30 -14.00
C CYS A 244 7.73 20.02 -13.17
N ILE A 245 7.41 18.87 -13.76
CA ILE A 245 7.46 17.56 -13.10
C ILE A 245 8.51 16.69 -13.79
N VAL A 246 9.33 16.00 -12.99
CA VAL A 246 10.35 15.05 -13.47
C VAL A 246 10.06 13.67 -12.92
N ALA A 247 9.89 12.68 -13.78
CA ALA A 247 9.99 11.27 -13.41
C ALA A 247 11.49 10.89 -13.44
N ALA A 248 12.06 10.53 -12.29
CA ALA A 248 13.51 10.42 -12.12
C ALA A 248 13.94 9.06 -11.58
N ASP A 249 15.09 8.58 -12.08
CA ASP A 249 15.79 7.42 -11.52
C ASP A 249 16.71 7.86 -10.36
N LEU A 250 16.37 7.49 -9.13
CA LEU A 250 17.12 7.88 -7.93
C LEU A 250 18.61 7.45 -7.97
N LEU A 251 18.94 6.30 -8.56
CA LEU A 251 20.32 5.84 -8.61
C LEU A 251 21.12 6.68 -9.60
N ALA A 252 20.55 7.05 -10.74
CA ALA A 252 21.17 7.95 -11.70
C ALA A 252 21.44 9.33 -11.06
N LEU A 253 20.55 9.80 -10.17
CA LEU A 253 20.72 11.07 -9.46
C LEU A 253 21.90 11.11 -8.48
N THR A 254 22.55 9.98 -8.19
CA THR A 254 23.84 9.99 -7.46
C THR A 254 24.98 10.58 -8.29
N LEU A 255 24.83 10.61 -9.62
CA LEU A 255 25.81 11.13 -10.61
C LEU A 255 25.27 12.34 -11.38
N LEU A 256 23.94 12.41 -11.57
CA LEU A 256 23.29 13.45 -12.36
C LEU A 256 22.82 14.63 -11.50
N ARG A 257 22.83 15.82 -12.11
CA ARG A 257 22.31 17.05 -11.51
C ARG A 257 20.86 16.83 -11.03
N PRO A 258 20.54 17.14 -9.76
CA PRO A 258 19.20 16.94 -9.20
C PRO A 258 18.13 17.76 -9.91
N PRO A 259 16.89 17.19 -10.06
CA PRO A 259 15.78 17.93 -10.67
C PRO A 259 15.46 19.28 -10.03
N GLY A 260 15.55 19.39 -8.72
CA GLY A 260 15.34 20.66 -8.00
C GLY A 260 16.32 21.75 -8.40
N GLU A 261 17.56 21.41 -8.79
CA GLU A 261 18.60 22.37 -9.16
C GLU A 261 18.45 22.91 -10.59
N PHE A 262 17.64 22.26 -11.45
CA PHE A 262 17.36 22.78 -12.79
C PHE A 262 15.89 23.20 -12.99
N GLY A 263 15.18 23.39 -11.88
CA GLY A 263 13.87 24.06 -11.89
C GLY A 263 12.66 23.15 -11.80
N ALA A 264 12.79 21.87 -11.42
CA ALA A 264 11.63 21.05 -11.16
C ALA A 264 10.85 21.54 -9.93
N ASP A 265 9.52 21.53 -10.03
CA ASP A 265 8.59 21.77 -8.92
C ASP A 265 8.26 20.47 -8.18
N VAL A 266 8.23 19.37 -8.91
CA VAL A 266 7.92 18.02 -8.41
C VAL A 266 8.85 17.00 -9.05
N ALA A 267 9.32 16.05 -8.27
CA ALA A 267 9.98 14.84 -8.76
C ALA A 267 9.21 13.60 -8.29
N VAL A 268 9.03 12.64 -9.19
CA VAL A 268 8.39 11.35 -8.94
C VAL A 268 9.25 10.23 -9.47
N GLY A 269 8.97 8.98 -9.08
CA GLY A 269 9.71 7.83 -9.60
C GLY A 269 9.49 6.59 -8.76
N SER A 270 10.33 5.59 -8.95
CA SER A 270 10.38 4.35 -8.19
C SER A 270 11.68 4.22 -7.42
N SER A 271 11.62 3.74 -6.18
CA SER A 271 12.81 3.39 -5.39
C SER A 271 13.25 1.92 -5.55
N GLN A 272 12.71 1.20 -6.53
CA GLN A 272 12.93 -0.24 -6.71
C GLN A 272 14.42 -0.60 -6.80
N ARG A 273 15.25 0.23 -7.47
CA ARG A 273 16.70 0.01 -7.62
C ARG A 273 17.49 0.03 -6.31
N PHE A 274 16.86 0.43 -5.21
CA PHE A 274 17.46 0.43 -3.88
C PHE A 274 17.13 -0.88 -3.13
N GLY A 275 17.57 -2.01 -3.67
CA GLY A 275 17.53 -3.30 -3.02
C GLY A 275 16.13 -3.93 -2.93
N VAL A 276 15.20 -3.61 -3.84
CA VAL A 276 13.87 -4.24 -3.90
C VAL A 276 13.80 -5.19 -5.09
N PRO A 277 13.42 -6.46 -4.90
CA PRO A 277 13.30 -7.42 -6.00
C PRO A 277 12.35 -6.97 -7.11
N LEU A 278 12.56 -7.45 -8.34
CA LEU A 278 11.69 -7.16 -9.49
C LEU A 278 10.25 -7.60 -9.26
N GLY A 279 10.03 -8.80 -8.67
CA GLY A 279 8.72 -9.29 -8.27
C GLY A 279 7.65 -9.28 -9.36
N PHE A 280 8.05 -9.43 -10.62
CA PHE A 280 7.17 -9.31 -11.79
C PHE A 280 6.41 -7.97 -11.84
N GLY A 281 7.07 -6.89 -11.39
CA GLY A 281 6.56 -5.52 -11.39
C GLY A 281 6.14 -4.97 -10.05
N GLY A 282 6.22 -5.77 -9.00
CA GLY A 282 5.93 -5.29 -7.65
C GLY A 282 5.74 -6.37 -6.59
N PRO A 283 5.66 -5.90 -5.30
CA PRO A 283 5.46 -4.49 -4.88
C PRO A 283 6.72 -3.64 -4.95
N HIS A 284 6.58 -2.36 -5.32
CA HIS A 284 7.66 -1.37 -5.36
C HIS A 284 7.18 -0.06 -4.71
N ALA A 285 8.06 0.64 -3.97
CA ALA A 285 7.72 1.95 -3.43
C ALA A 285 7.99 3.04 -4.46
N GLY A 286 6.93 3.69 -4.94
CA GLY A 286 7.02 4.96 -5.63
C GLY A 286 7.34 6.10 -4.65
N PHE A 287 7.77 7.25 -5.16
CA PHE A 287 8.02 8.45 -4.38
C PHE A 287 7.44 9.69 -5.06
N LEU A 288 7.24 10.73 -4.26
CA LEU A 288 6.96 12.08 -4.71
C LEU A 288 7.68 13.06 -3.79
N ALA A 289 8.51 13.93 -4.39
CA ALA A 289 9.16 15.04 -3.72
C ALA A 289 8.72 16.36 -4.34
N THR A 290 8.67 17.43 -3.54
CA THR A 290 8.23 18.75 -4.01
C THR A 290 8.83 19.87 -3.17
N ARG A 291 8.53 21.12 -3.52
CA ARG A 291 8.90 22.31 -2.76
C ARG A 291 8.11 22.40 -1.46
N ASP A 292 8.70 22.93 -0.42
CA ASP A 292 8.01 23.13 0.88
C ASP A 292 6.72 23.93 0.76
N ALA A 293 6.66 24.89 -0.15
CA ALA A 293 5.46 25.69 -0.44
C ALA A 293 4.24 24.83 -0.81
N PHE A 294 4.42 23.64 -1.34
CA PHE A 294 3.35 22.75 -1.82
C PHE A 294 2.99 21.63 -0.83
N LYS A 295 3.64 21.51 0.31
CA LYS A 295 3.46 20.42 1.29
C LYS A 295 2.01 20.16 1.70
N ARG A 296 1.14 21.20 1.71
CA ARG A 296 -0.28 21.05 2.07
C ARG A 296 -1.14 20.42 0.95
N GLN A 297 -0.64 20.36 -0.28
CA GLN A 297 -1.29 19.73 -1.43
C GLN A 297 -0.68 18.40 -1.83
N MET A 298 0.43 18.01 -1.19
CA MET A 298 1.18 16.80 -1.47
C MET A 298 0.34 15.55 -1.15
N PRO A 299 0.29 14.55 -2.06
CA PRO A 299 -0.34 13.26 -1.77
C PRO A 299 0.54 12.39 -0.87
N GLY A 300 -0.05 11.36 -0.28
CA GLY A 300 0.66 10.41 0.57
C GLY A 300 0.98 10.95 1.97
N ARG A 301 1.53 10.07 2.81
CA ARG A 301 1.85 10.38 4.20
C ARG A 301 3.19 11.09 4.32
N LEU A 302 3.32 11.88 5.36
CA LEU A 302 4.56 12.53 5.78
C LEU A 302 4.91 12.08 7.20
N VAL A 303 6.15 11.69 7.40
CA VAL A 303 6.73 11.54 8.73
C VAL A 303 7.40 12.86 9.12
N GLY A 304 7.13 13.30 10.34
CA GLY A 304 7.72 14.52 10.89
C GLY A 304 8.29 14.29 12.28
N VAL A 305 9.22 15.15 12.65
CA VAL A 305 9.80 15.21 13.99
C VAL A 305 8.94 16.09 14.89
N SER A 306 8.69 15.63 16.12
CA SER A 306 8.02 16.35 17.19
C SER A 306 8.76 16.09 18.51
N LYS A 307 8.10 16.32 19.62
CA LYS A 307 8.55 15.96 20.97
C LYS A 307 7.46 15.21 21.70
N ASP A 308 7.85 14.43 22.68
CA ASP A 308 6.92 13.79 23.60
C ASP A 308 6.61 14.67 24.84
N ALA A 309 5.80 14.13 25.75
CA ALA A 309 5.41 14.83 27.00
C ALA A 309 6.58 15.14 27.94
N GLN A 310 7.74 14.50 27.78
CA GLN A 310 8.97 14.75 28.51
C GLN A 310 9.90 15.74 27.78
N GLY A 311 9.53 16.18 26.57
CA GLY A 311 10.35 17.04 25.73
C GLY A 311 11.38 16.30 24.88
N ASP A 312 11.41 14.96 24.95
CA ASP A 312 12.32 14.15 24.13
C ASP A 312 11.85 14.13 22.65
N PRO A 313 12.76 14.03 21.68
CA PRO A 313 12.40 13.90 20.26
C PRO A 313 11.53 12.69 20.01
N ALA A 314 10.43 12.88 19.30
CA ALA A 314 9.49 11.83 18.94
C ALA A 314 9.02 11.99 17.49
N LEU A 315 8.93 10.89 16.77
CA LEU A 315 8.48 10.86 15.38
C LEU A 315 6.97 10.62 15.30
N ARG A 316 6.33 11.14 14.24
CA ARG A 316 4.90 11.00 14.03
C ARG A 316 4.52 11.16 12.55
N LEU A 317 3.29 10.78 12.18
CA LEU A 317 2.72 11.19 10.91
C LEU A 317 2.31 12.67 10.98
N ALA A 318 2.81 13.48 10.06
CA ALA A 318 2.62 14.93 10.03
C ALA A 318 1.53 15.34 9.02
N LEU A 319 0.89 16.49 9.26
CA LEU A 319 -0.11 17.08 8.38
C LEU A 319 -1.25 16.12 8.00
N GLY A 320 -1.70 15.26 8.92
CA GLY A 320 -2.77 14.27 8.71
C GLY A 320 -4.10 14.87 8.24
N THR A 321 -4.30 16.18 8.42
CA THR A 321 -5.49 16.90 7.94
C THR A 321 -5.66 16.90 6.42
N ARG A 322 -4.64 16.46 5.65
CA ARG A 322 -4.73 16.31 4.17
C ARG A 322 -5.33 14.97 3.76
N GLU A 323 -5.33 13.98 4.66
CA GLU A 323 -5.68 12.60 4.36
C GLU A 323 -7.20 12.39 4.22
N GLN A 324 -7.58 11.33 3.53
CA GLN A 324 -8.96 11.01 3.17
C GLN A 324 -9.88 10.74 4.38
N HIS A 325 -9.35 10.23 5.50
CA HIS A 325 -10.14 9.97 6.70
C HIS A 325 -10.64 11.25 7.38
N ILE A 326 -10.00 12.40 7.10
CA ILE A 326 -10.43 13.72 7.61
C ILE A 326 -11.14 14.51 6.51
N ARG A 327 -10.54 14.65 5.32
CA ARG A 327 -11.04 15.52 4.26
C ARG A 327 -12.02 14.88 3.29
N ARG A 328 -12.14 13.56 3.27
CA ARG A 328 -13.08 12.81 2.44
C ARG A 328 -12.92 13.13 0.94
N ASP A 329 -13.96 13.65 0.30
CA ASP A 329 -13.97 14.09 -1.11
C ASP A 329 -13.02 15.24 -1.44
N ARG A 330 -12.58 16.00 -0.42
CA ARG A 330 -11.60 17.09 -0.54
C ARG A 330 -10.18 16.68 -0.19
N ALA A 331 -9.91 15.40 -0.03
CA ALA A 331 -8.57 14.89 0.27
C ALA A 331 -7.60 15.14 -0.90
N THR A 332 -6.31 15.22 -0.59
CA THR A 332 -5.27 15.38 -1.61
C THR A 332 -5.09 14.13 -2.46
N SER A 333 -5.44 12.96 -1.93
CA SER A 333 -5.39 11.65 -2.61
C SER A 333 -6.32 10.66 -1.91
N ASN A 334 -6.66 9.55 -2.57
CA ASN A 334 -7.37 8.42 -1.96
C ASN A 334 -6.42 7.38 -1.32
N ILE A 335 -5.11 7.54 -1.41
CA ILE A 335 -4.12 6.56 -0.91
C ILE A 335 -4.31 6.35 0.59
N CYS A 336 -4.53 5.08 1.00
CA CYS A 336 -4.59 4.61 2.38
C CYS A 336 -3.45 3.64 2.66
N THR A 337 -3.50 2.41 2.12
CA THR A 337 -2.38 1.49 2.09
C THR A 337 -1.41 1.93 1.00
N ALA A 338 -0.14 2.16 1.36
CA ALA A 338 0.94 2.57 0.47
C ALA A 338 1.93 1.41 0.24
N GLN A 339 3.24 1.68 0.21
CA GLN A 339 4.28 0.68 -0.04
C GLN A 339 5.37 0.74 1.05
N VAL A 340 4.95 0.79 2.31
CA VAL A 340 5.83 1.12 3.44
C VAL A 340 6.98 0.13 3.61
N LEU A 341 6.72 -1.19 3.57
CA LEU A 341 7.78 -2.20 3.73
C LEU A 341 8.89 -2.04 2.69
N LEU A 342 8.51 -1.72 1.44
CA LEU A 342 9.46 -1.52 0.33
C LEU A 342 10.22 -0.19 0.46
N ALA A 343 9.57 0.86 0.98
CA ALA A 343 10.24 2.11 1.33
C ALA A 343 11.25 1.91 2.46
N VAL A 344 10.91 1.10 3.47
CA VAL A 344 11.84 0.68 4.53
C VAL A 344 13.02 -0.08 3.94
N MET A 345 12.80 -1.06 3.05
CA MET A 345 13.89 -1.78 2.39
C MET A 345 14.82 -0.82 1.62
N ALA A 346 14.24 0.10 0.84
CA ALA A 346 15.00 1.08 0.07
C ALA A 346 15.81 2.02 0.96
N SER A 347 15.25 2.47 2.08
CA SER A 347 15.96 3.30 3.05
C SER A 347 17.11 2.55 3.72
N MET A 348 16.91 1.27 4.07
CA MET A 348 17.95 0.42 4.67
C MET A 348 19.06 0.09 3.67
N TYR A 349 18.73 -0.07 2.38
CA TYR A 349 19.72 -0.21 1.32
C TYR A 349 20.62 1.05 1.23
N ALA A 350 20.01 2.24 1.27
CA ALA A 350 20.76 3.50 1.28
C ALA A 350 21.61 3.67 2.53
N VAL A 351 21.10 3.27 3.70
CA VAL A 351 21.87 3.29 4.98
C VAL A 351 23.06 2.32 4.90
N TYR A 352 22.84 1.11 4.36
CA TYR A 352 23.88 0.08 4.25
C TYR A 352 25.02 0.49 3.31
N HIS A 353 24.69 1.05 2.14
CA HIS A 353 25.70 1.44 1.15
C HIS A 353 26.31 2.84 1.42
N GLY A 354 25.53 3.73 2.02
CA GLY A 354 25.90 5.13 2.18
C GLY A 354 26.08 5.88 0.84
N PRO A 355 26.38 7.17 0.86
CA PRO A 355 26.53 7.96 -0.37
C PRO A 355 27.66 7.45 -1.28
N ASP A 356 28.78 6.99 -0.71
CA ASP A 356 29.93 6.50 -1.48
C ASP A 356 29.65 5.14 -2.13
N GLY A 357 28.97 4.23 -1.42
CA GLY A 357 28.56 2.95 -1.96
C GLY A 357 27.56 3.09 -3.10
N LEU A 358 26.54 3.93 -2.94
CA LEU A 358 25.56 4.23 -3.99
C LEU A 358 26.23 4.85 -5.23
N ARG A 359 27.12 5.82 -5.03
CA ARG A 359 27.90 6.41 -6.15
C ARG A 359 28.78 5.37 -6.85
N LYS A 360 29.42 4.47 -6.10
CA LYS A 360 30.20 3.36 -6.65
C LYS A 360 29.38 2.42 -7.51
N ILE A 361 28.16 2.06 -7.06
CA ILE A 361 27.22 1.23 -7.83
C ILE A 361 26.84 1.93 -9.13
N ALA A 362 26.41 3.19 -9.07
CA ALA A 362 26.02 3.97 -10.24
C ALA A 362 27.17 4.15 -11.24
N ARG A 363 28.37 4.48 -10.77
CA ARG A 363 29.58 4.61 -11.63
C ARG A 363 29.92 3.30 -12.32
N ARG A 364 29.80 2.17 -11.63
CA ARG A 364 30.05 0.84 -12.21
C ARG A 364 29.05 0.54 -13.34
N ILE A 365 27.77 0.81 -13.14
CA ILE A 365 26.74 0.63 -14.18
C ILE A 365 27.05 1.52 -15.37
N LYS A 366 27.29 2.80 -15.15
CA LYS A 366 27.64 3.77 -16.19
C LYS A 366 28.88 3.33 -16.98
N LEU A 367 29.94 2.88 -16.31
CA LEU A 367 31.16 2.39 -16.95
C LEU A 367 30.90 1.18 -17.84
N LEU A 368 30.13 0.19 -17.36
CA LEU A 368 29.74 -0.98 -18.15
C LEU A 368 28.91 -0.59 -19.38
N THR A 369 28.04 0.41 -19.24
CA THR A 369 27.23 0.93 -20.35
C THR A 369 28.07 1.67 -21.38
N GLU A 370 29.08 2.43 -20.95
CA GLU A 370 30.05 3.09 -21.85
C GLU A 370 30.89 2.07 -22.64
N LEU A 371 31.36 1.01 -21.96
CA LEU A 371 32.07 -0.07 -22.63
C LEU A 371 31.21 -0.77 -23.68
N LEU A 372 29.93 -1.03 -23.33
CA LEU A 372 28.96 -1.59 -24.27
C LEU A 372 28.76 -0.65 -25.46
N ALA A 373 28.52 0.64 -25.20
CA ALA A 373 28.30 1.65 -26.24
C ALA A 373 29.49 1.78 -27.20
N ALA A 374 30.72 1.84 -26.67
CA ALA A 374 31.95 1.92 -27.47
C ALA A 374 32.09 0.67 -28.37
N GLY A 375 31.86 -0.53 -27.84
CA GLY A 375 31.87 -1.78 -28.61
C GLY A 375 30.78 -1.83 -29.68
N LEU A 376 29.55 -1.38 -29.39
CA LEU A 376 28.46 -1.31 -30.35
C LEU A 376 28.75 -0.33 -31.51
N ARG A 377 29.32 0.86 -31.19
CA ARG A 377 29.75 1.82 -32.23
C ARG A 377 30.82 1.21 -33.12
N ALA A 378 31.81 0.50 -32.53
CA ALA A 378 32.84 -0.21 -33.30
C ALA A 378 32.28 -1.33 -34.18
N ALA A 379 31.14 -1.94 -33.80
CA ALA A 379 30.38 -2.92 -34.59
C ALA A 379 29.50 -2.26 -35.69
N GLY A 380 29.49 -0.93 -35.81
CA GLY A 380 28.69 -0.20 -36.79
C GLY A 380 27.21 0.05 -36.38
N ALA A 381 26.84 -0.19 -35.13
CA ALA A 381 25.52 0.14 -34.61
C ALA A 381 25.36 1.66 -34.45
N ALA A 382 24.17 2.18 -34.78
CA ALA A 382 23.83 3.58 -34.54
C ALA A 382 23.38 3.78 -33.09
N LEU A 383 24.04 4.66 -32.35
CA LEU A 383 23.62 5.13 -31.04
C LEU A 383 23.39 6.62 -31.12
N GLY A 384 22.48 7.14 -30.28
CA GLY A 384 22.30 8.59 -30.13
C GLY A 384 23.56 9.31 -29.63
N ASP A 385 23.62 10.62 -29.85
CA ASP A 385 24.74 11.49 -29.45
C ASP A 385 24.58 12.05 -28.03
N GLU A 386 23.37 11.94 -27.45
CA GLU A 386 23.08 12.43 -26.09
C GLU A 386 23.81 11.60 -25.03
N PRO A 387 24.22 12.20 -23.92
CA PRO A 387 24.71 11.45 -22.78
C PRO A 387 23.66 10.43 -22.30
N PHE A 388 24.13 9.31 -21.74
CA PHE A 388 23.26 8.26 -21.21
C PHE A 388 23.79 7.78 -19.84
N PHE A 389 22.91 7.12 -19.08
CA PHE A 389 23.32 6.50 -17.80
C PHE A 389 23.52 4.98 -17.97
N ASP A 390 22.45 4.21 -18.06
CA ASP A 390 22.44 2.74 -18.05
C ASP A 390 21.75 2.14 -19.27
N THR A 391 21.07 2.94 -20.05
CA THR A 391 20.20 2.49 -21.15
C THR A 391 20.70 3.01 -22.50
N LEU A 392 20.72 2.10 -23.48
CA LEU A 392 21.11 2.41 -24.85
C LEU A 392 19.97 2.04 -25.82
N THR A 393 19.66 2.96 -26.73
CA THR A 393 18.82 2.67 -27.90
C THR A 393 19.75 2.39 -29.08
N VAL A 394 19.73 1.15 -29.58
CA VAL A 394 20.61 0.64 -30.63
C VAL A 394 19.86 0.59 -31.94
N GLY A 395 20.21 1.43 -32.86
CA GLY A 395 19.68 1.48 -34.21
C GLY A 395 20.58 0.82 -35.27
N ASN A 396 20.09 0.82 -36.52
CA ASN A 396 20.76 0.19 -37.66
C ASN A 396 21.02 -1.32 -37.45
N VAL A 397 20.03 -2.01 -36.87
CA VAL A 397 20.06 -3.45 -36.55
C VAL A 397 18.87 -4.16 -37.17
N ALA A 398 18.92 -5.49 -37.26
CA ALA A 398 17.76 -6.35 -37.57
C ALA A 398 17.20 -6.87 -36.22
N PRO A 399 16.12 -6.28 -35.66
CA PRO A 399 15.67 -6.58 -34.29
C PRO A 399 15.32 -8.05 -34.06
N GLU A 400 14.68 -8.71 -35.04
CA GLU A 400 14.29 -10.12 -34.93
C GLU A 400 15.53 -11.02 -34.78
N ARG A 401 16.60 -10.76 -35.53
CA ARG A 401 17.88 -11.48 -35.40
C ARG A 401 18.55 -11.24 -34.05
N VAL A 402 18.54 -9.98 -33.61
CA VAL A 402 19.13 -9.59 -32.32
C VAL A 402 18.37 -10.24 -31.16
N HIS A 403 17.04 -10.21 -31.19
CA HIS A 403 16.21 -10.84 -30.14
C HIS A 403 16.38 -12.36 -30.12
N ALA A 404 16.40 -13.03 -31.28
CA ALA A 404 16.62 -14.48 -31.35
C ALA A 404 18.01 -14.87 -30.81
N ALA A 405 19.06 -14.08 -31.13
CA ALA A 405 20.39 -14.31 -30.63
C ALA A 405 20.55 -14.03 -29.14
N ALA A 406 19.80 -13.04 -28.61
CA ALA A 406 19.73 -12.73 -27.19
C ALA A 406 19.01 -13.85 -26.43
N GLU A 407 17.86 -14.30 -26.91
CA GLU A 407 17.08 -15.37 -26.32
C GLU A 407 17.88 -16.69 -26.25
N ALA A 408 18.64 -17.01 -27.29
CA ALA A 408 19.52 -18.17 -27.31
C ALA A 408 20.62 -18.14 -26.23
N LYS A 409 20.91 -16.94 -25.68
CA LYS A 409 21.84 -16.73 -24.56
C LYS A 409 21.13 -16.55 -23.21
N GLY A 410 19.81 -16.67 -23.17
CA GLY A 410 19.02 -16.42 -21.97
C GLY A 410 18.90 -14.92 -21.59
N PHE A 411 18.91 -14.03 -22.58
CA PHE A 411 18.81 -12.59 -22.40
C PHE A 411 17.51 -12.03 -23.00
N ASN A 412 16.86 -11.11 -22.29
CA ASN A 412 15.74 -10.31 -22.77
C ASN A 412 16.21 -8.89 -23.04
N LEU A 413 15.98 -8.40 -24.24
CA LEU A 413 16.20 -7.02 -24.66
C LEU A 413 14.86 -6.32 -24.90
N ARG A 414 14.82 -4.99 -24.78
CA ARG A 414 13.61 -4.22 -25.09
C ARG A 414 13.31 -4.20 -26.57
N LYS A 415 12.09 -4.60 -26.96
CA LYS A 415 11.54 -4.42 -28.32
C LYS A 415 11.09 -2.96 -28.46
N ILE A 416 11.65 -2.22 -29.42
CA ILE A 416 11.29 -0.82 -29.68
C ILE A 416 10.45 -0.76 -30.95
N ASP A 417 11.06 -1.01 -32.12
CA ASP A 417 10.39 -1.01 -33.41
C ASP A 417 11.16 -1.90 -34.43
N SER A 418 10.83 -1.77 -35.72
CA SER A 418 11.44 -2.57 -36.79
C SER A 418 12.92 -2.30 -37.08
N GLY A 419 13.54 -1.29 -36.46
CA GLY A 419 14.95 -0.90 -36.70
C GLY A 419 15.75 -0.68 -35.44
N ARG A 420 15.12 -0.76 -34.25
CA ARG A 420 15.76 -0.40 -32.97
C ARG A 420 15.49 -1.42 -31.88
N VAL A 421 16.51 -1.61 -31.02
CA VAL A 421 16.49 -2.44 -29.81
C VAL A 421 16.95 -1.62 -28.63
N GLY A 422 16.36 -1.78 -27.46
CA GLY A 422 16.81 -1.17 -26.20
C GLY A 422 17.62 -2.15 -25.36
N ILE A 423 18.65 -1.67 -24.69
CA ILE A 423 19.49 -2.43 -23.76
C ILE A 423 19.68 -1.58 -22.51
N SER A 424 19.18 -2.05 -21.37
CA SER A 424 19.35 -1.39 -20.07
C SER A 424 20.19 -2.26 -19.16
N LEU A 425 21.32 -1.73 -18.66
CA LEU A 425 22.17 -2.41 -17.68
C LEU A 425 21.72 -2.06 -16.26
N ASP A 426 22.15 -2.87 -15.29
CA ASP A 426 21.77 -2.71 -13.90
C ASP A 426 22.89 -3.13 -12.95
N GLU A 427 22.65 -3.10 -11.65
CA GLU A 427 23.60 -3.44 -10.61
C GLU A 427 24.12 -4.87 -10.73
N ALA A 428 23.27 -5.81 -11.15
CA ALA A 428 23.64 -7.22 -11.28
C ALA A 428 24.46 -7.51 -12.55
N THR A 429 24.56 -6.57 -13.49
CA THR A 429 25.27 -6.75 -14.76
C THR A 429 26.76 -7.01 -14.56
N THR A 430 27.26 -8.05 -15.22
CA THR A 430 28.66 -8.45 -15.18
C THR A 430 29.41 -8.07 -16.47
N LEU A 431 30.74 -7.99 -16.39
CA LEU A 431 31.58 -7.75 -17.56
C LEU A 431 31.49 -8.91 -18.60
N ALA A 432 31.21 -10.14 -18.12
CA ALA A 432 30.99 -11.29 -18.99
C ALA A 432 29.69 -11.13 -19.81
N GLU A 433 28.64 -10.60 -19.20
CA GLU A 433 27.37 -10.32 -19.89
C GLU A 433 27.53 -9.19 -20.91
N VAL A 434 28.33 -8.14 -20.60
CA VAL A 434 28.65 -7.08 -21.59
C VAL A 434 29.37 -7.68 -22.82
N ARG A 435 30.33 -8.59 -22.62
CA ARG A 435 30.98 -9.31 -23.73
C ARG A 435 30.00 -10.17 -24.52
N ALA A 436 29.09 -10.85 -23.82
CA ALA A 436 28.07 -11.68 -24.44
C ALA A 436 27.06 -10.84 -25.25
N LEU A 437 26.67 -9.66 -24.75
CA LEU A 437 25.86 -8.68 -25.48
C LEU A 437 26.57 -8.19 -26.75
N LEU A 438 27.83 -7.77 -26.67
CA LEU A 438 28.62 -7.38 -27.84
C LEU A 438 28.67 -8.50 -28.90
N GLY A 439 28.84 -9.76 -28.46
CA GLY A 439 28.84 -10.92 -29.35
C GLY A 439 27.53 -11.13 -30.12
N ILE A 440 26.38 -10.62 -29.62
CA ILE A 440 25.10 -10.65 -30.34
C ILE A 440 25.12 -9.72 -31.57
N PHE A 441 25.86 -8.61 -31.46
CA PHE A 441 25.97 -7.57 -32.49
C PHE A 441 27.15 -7.78 -33.43
N GLY A 442 27.98 -8.84 -33.26
CA GLY A 442 29.06 -9.18 -34.19
C GLY A 442 30.45 -9.22 -33.60
N ALA A 443 30.77 -10.18 -32.78
CA ALA A 443 32.12 -10.58 -32.31
C ALA A 443 33.17 -9.45 -32.12
N VAL A 444 32.77 -8.32 -31.53
CA VAL A 444 33.66 -7.18 -31.28
C VAL A 444 34.39 -7.40 -29.97
N PRO A 445 35.74 -7.22 -29.90
CA PRO A 445 36.47 -7.25 -28.65
C PRO A 445 35.91 -6.18 -27.67
N LEU A 446 35.93 -6.50 -26.38
CA LEU A 446 35.56 -5.52 -25.36
C LEU A 446 36.62 -4.37 -25.38
N PRO A 447 36.20 -3.11 -25.49
CA PRO A 447 37.12 -1.97 -25.40
C PRO A 447 37.90 -1.95 -24.08
N PRO A 448 39.14 -1.39 -24.05
CA PRO A 448 39.87 -1.21 -22.79
C PRO A 448 39.06 -0.36 -21.78
N ALA A 449 39.11 -0.71 -20.52
CA ALA A 449 38.35 0.01 -19.49
C ALA A 449 38.75 1.49 -19.37
N GLU A 450 40.01 1.80 -19.69
CA GLU A 450 40.58 3.15 -19.69
C GLU A 450 39.99 4.06 -20.80
N SER A 451 39.33 3.49 -21.80
CA SER A 451 38.67 4.24 -22.88
C SER A 451 37.26 4.75 -22.51
N ALA A 452 36.75 4.40 -21.33
CA ALA A 452 35.40 4.75 -20.88
C ALA A 452 35.42 5.65 -19.65
N SER A 453 34.50 6.59 -19.55
CA SER A 453 34.34 7.47 -18.40
C SER A 453 32.98 7.22 -17.72
N ALA A 454 33.00 7.09 -16.39
CA ALA A 454 31.81 7.01 -15.58
C ALA A 454 31.26 8.38 -15.15
N ASP A 455 31.96 9.47 -15.49
CA ASP A 455 31.62 10.82 -15.05
C ASP A 455 30.81 11.57 -16.11
N PHE A 456 29.80 12.28 -15.65
CA PHE A 456 29.07 13.25 -16.47
C PHE A 456 29.79 14.58 -16.48
N GLN A 457 29.62 15.37 -17.55
CA GLN A 457 30.12 16.72 -17.66
C GLN A 457 28.98 17.74 -17.40
N PRO A 458 29.27 18.98 -17.01
CA PRO A 458 28.27 20.02 -16.99
C PRO A 458 27.56 20.17 -18.35
N PRO A 459 26.26 20.44 -18.39
CA PRO A 459 25.40 20.78 -17.24
C PRO A 459 24.77 19.57 -16.49
N HIS A 460 25.13 18.32 -16.85
CA HIS A 460 24.47 17.12 -16.36
C HIS A 460 25.05 16.58 -15.05
N ALA A 461 26.32 16.87 -14.75
CA ALA A 461 27.03 16.34 -13.58
C ALA A 461 26.43 16.86 -12.26
N ARG A 462 26.23 15.94 -11.29
CA ARG A 462 25.94 16.31 -9.91
C ARG A 462 27.18 16.90 -9.24
N THR A 463 27.03 18.09 -8.65
CA THR A 463 28.07 18.75 -7.84
C THR A 463 27.64 18.88 -6.37
N SER A 464 26.33 18.82 -6.09
CA SER A 464 25.81 18.92 -4.72
C SER A 464 26.05 17.64 -3.91
N PRO A 465 26.30 17.74 -2.60
CA PRO A 465 26.33 16.61 -1.69
C PRO A 465 24.93 15.99 -1.54
N PHE A 466 24.85 14.76 -1.04
CA PHE A 466 23.62 14.06 -0.65
C PHE A 466 23.90 13.09 0.47
N LEU A 467 22.86 12.73 1.22
CA LEU A 467 22.89 11.81 2.35
C LEU A 467 23.92 12.22 3.41
N ALA A 468 23.92 13.51 3.77
CA ALA A 468 24.84 14.04 4.77
C ALA A 468 24.46 13.64 6.22
N ALA A 469 23.25 13.16 6.45
CA ALA A 469 22.81 12.76 7.79
C ALA A 469 23.60 11.56 8.33
N PRO A 470 23.94 11.54 9.64
CA PRO A 470 24.84 10.54 10.24
C PRO A 470 24.41 9.09 10.05
N VAL A 471 23.13 8.80 9.90
CA VAL A 471 22.61 7.46 9.70
C VAL A 471 23.16 6.80 8.44
N PHE A 472 23.42 7.58 7.39
CA PHE A 472 23.97 7.09 6.13
C PHE A 472 25.50 6.89 6.13
N HIS A 473 26.17 7.11 7.28
CA HIS A 473 27.62 6.99 7.44
C HIS A 473 28.05 5.99 8.52
N ARG A 474 27.11 5.20 9.07
CA ARG A 474 27.41 4.38 10.27
C ARG A 474 27.21 2.88 10.13
N HIS A 475 26.29 2.40 9.31
CA HIS A 475 25.84 1.01 9.40
C HIS A 475 26.22 0.20 8.15
N HIS A 476 27.52 0.21 7.80
CA HIS A 476 28.06 -0.36 6.56
C HIS A 476 28.53 -1.81 6.69
N THR A 477 28.56 -2.38 7.90
CA THR A 477 28.90 -3.78 8.13
C THR A 477 27.67 -4.61 8.45
N GLU A 478 27.74 -5.91 8.17
CA GLU A 478 26.66 -6.86 8.43
C GLU A 478 26.12 -6.77 9.87
N HIS A 479 27.03 -6.74 10.88
CA HIS A 479 26.64 -6.69 12.29
C HIS A 479 26.07 -5.32 12.70
N GLU A 480 26.62 -4.23 12.20
CA GLU A 480 26.09 -2.90 12.51
C GLU A 480 24.69 -2.72 11.93
N MET A 481 24.49 -3.15 10.68
CA MET A 481 23.19 -3.09 10.02
C MET A 481 22.15 -3.97 10.73
N LEU A 482 22.53 -5.22 11.07
CA LEU A 482 21.65 -6.12 11.83
C LEU A 482 21.22 -5.49 13.17
N ARG A 483 22.17 -4.92 13.91
CA ARG A 483 21.88 -4.27 15.20
C ARG A 483 21.04 -3.02 15.04
N TYR A 484 21.22 -2.25 13.97
CA TYR A 484 20.41 -1.10 13.65
C TYR A 484 18.96 -1.51 13.39
N ILE A 485 18.73 -2.47 12.49
CA ILE A 485 17.40 -2.99 12.17
C ILE A 485 16.70 -3.53 13.42
N LYS A 486 17.41 -4.32 14.25
CA LYS A 486 16.85 -4.88 15.49
C LYS A 486 16.55 -3.82 16.56
N ARG A 487 17.34 -2.76 16.62
CA ARG A 487 17.04 -1.62 17.51
C ARG A 487 15.77 -0.88 17.08
N LEU A 488 15.53 -0.72 15.78
CA LEU A 488 14.29 -0.13 15.26
C LEU A 488 13.10 -1.04 15.55
N GLU A 489 13.21 -2.33 15.23
CA GLU A 489 12.17 -3.33 15.47
C GLU A 489 11.72 -3.35 16.96
N ALA A 490 12.66 -3.28 17.88
CA ALA A 490 12.38 -3.29 19.32
C ALA A 490 11.59 -2.06 19.83
N ARG A 491 11.44 -1.01 19.01
CA ARG A 491 10.67 0.21 19.33
C ARG A 491 9.25 0.16 18.79
N ASP A 492 8.87 -0.94 18.14
CA ASP A 492 7.60 -1.10 17.47
C ASP A 492 6.79 -2.27 18.04
N LEU A 493 5.48 -2.07 18.16
CA LEU A 493 4.54 -3.14 18.50
C LEU A 493 3.94 -3.71 17.22
N THR A 494 3.95 -5.04 17.11
CA THR A 494 3.48 -5.81 15.94
C THR A 494 2.68 -7.03 16.39
N LEU A 495 2.16 -7.82 15.45
CA LEU A 495 1.48 -9.09 15.79
C LEU A 495 2.40 -10.12 16.48
N CYS A 496 3.71 -9.87 16.52
CA CYS A 496 4.63 -10.73 17.27
C CYS A 496 4.50 -10.60 18.80
N GLN A 497 3.92 -9.50 19.29
CA GLN A 497 3.76 -9.22 20.71
C GLN A 497 2.32 -9.42 21.23
N SER A 498 1.33 -9.02 20.43
CA SER A 498 -0.09 -9.07 20.79
C SER A 498 -0.98 -8.97 19.58
N MET A 499 -2.27 -9.26 19.75
CA MET A 499 -3.26 -8.92 18.71
C MET A 499 -3.28 -7.40 18.47
N ILE A 500 -3.67 -7.01 17.26
CA ILE A 500 -3.89 -5.62 16.86
C ILE A 500 -5.38 -5.48 16.49
N PRO A 501 -6.26 -5.08 17.42
CA PRO A 501 -7.71 -5.14 17.26
C PRO A 501 -8.29 -3.97 16.48
N LEU A 502 -7.72 -3.68 15.31
CA LEU A 502 -8.11 -2.54 14.48
C LEU A 502 -9.35 -2.85 13.64
N GLY A 503 -10.47 -2.23 13.99
CA GLY A 503 -11.71 -2.32 13.23
C GLY A 503 -11.61 -1.78 11.82
N SER A 504 -12.19 -2.55 10.90
CA SER A 504 -12.16 -2.50 9.44
C SER A 504 -10.76 -2.58 8.83
N CYS A 505 -9.77 -3.11 9.56
CA CYS A 505 -8.41 -3.30 9.06
C CYS A 505 -7.97 -4.76 8.99
N THR A 506 -8.71 -5.67 9.57
CA THR A 506 -8.50 -7.14 9.58
C THR A 506 -7.01 -7.52 9.75
N MET A 507 -6.47 -7.28 10.94
CA MET A 507 -5.07 -7.55 11.28
C MET A 507 -4.88 -9.02 11.68
N LYS A 508 -5.16 -9.96 10.77
CA LYS A 508 -4.91 -11.37 11.03
C LYS A 508 -3.46 -11.77 10.77
N LEU A 509 -2.96 -12.71 11.55
CA LEU A 509 -1.63 -13.26 11.34
C LEU A 509 -1.66 -14.22 10.13
N ASN A 510 -0.75 -14.01 9.21
CA ASN A 510 -0.52 -14.92 8.09
C ASN A 510 0.33 -16.13 8.51
N GLY A 511 0.17 -17.25 7.83
CA GLY A 511 1.07 -18.40 7.99
C GLY A 511 2.48 -18.06 7.51
N ALA A 512 3.50 -18.49 8.25
CA ALA A 512 4.90 -18.21 7.89
C ALA A 512 5.28 -18.77 6.51
N SER A 513 4.78 -19.94 6.15
CA SER A 513 5.02 -20.60 4.86
C SER A 513 4.42 -19.85 3.66
N GLU A 514 3.40 -19.04 3.87
CA GLU A 514 2.80 -18.21 2.82
C GLU A 514 3.78 -17.16 2.27
N LEU A 515 4.78 -16.76 3.05
CA LEU A 515 5.82 -15.80 2.66
C LEU A 515 6.97 -16.43 1.87
N PHE A 516 7.23 -17.74 2.01
CA PHE A 516 8.37 -18.37 1.36
C PHE A 516 8.44 -18.14 -0.15
N PRO A 517 7.34 -18.25 -0.91
CA PRO A 517 7.36 -18.07 -2.36
C PRO A 517 7.79 -16.67 -2.80
N VAL A 518 7.56 -15.64 -1.99
CA VAL A 518 7.88 -14.25 -2.34
C VAL A 518 9.38 -14.07 -2.62
N SER A 519 10.24 -14.81 -1.93
CA SER A 519 11.69 -14.78 -2.10
C SER A 519 12.22 -15.78 -3.13
N TRP A 520 11.38 -16.66 -3.70
CA TRP A 520 11.85 -17.61 -4.70
C TRP A 520 12.29 -16.88 -5.98
N PRO A 521 13.44 -17.26 -6.57
CA PRO A 521 13.94 -16.60 -7.78
C PRO A 521 12.92 -16.59 -8.94
N GLU A 522 12.14 -17.64 -9.07
CA GLU A 522 11.12 -17.81 -10.10
C GLU A 522 9.97 -16.77 -9.97
N PHE A 523 9.77 -16.19 -8.79
CA PHE A 523 8.81 -15.11 -8.55
C PHE A 523 9.51 -13.76 -8.35
N SER A 524 10.64 -13.70 -7.66
CA SER A 524 11.30 -12.44 -7.29
C SER A 524 12.09 -11.78 -8.42
N ARG A 525 12.59 -12.56 -9.42
CA ARG A 525 13.54 -12.06 -10.44
C ARG A 525 12.96 -11.86 -11.83
N LEU A 526 11.66 -12.08 -12.04
CA LEU A 526 11.04 -11.89 -13.34
C LEU A 526 10.69 -10.42 -13.59
N HIS A 527 11.02 -9.95 -14.78
CA HIS A 527 10.66 -8.61 -15.25
C HIS A 527 9.18 -8.58 -15.67
N PRO A 528 8.38 -7.53 -15.34
CA PRO A 528 6.95 -7.48 -15.66
C PRO A 528 6.63 -7.53 -17.16
N PHE A 529 7.59 -7.16 -17.99
CA PHE A 529 7.46 -7.15 -19.44
C PHE A 529 8.26 -8.28 -20.12
N ALA A 530 8.63 -9.32 -19.37
CA ALA A 530 9.24 -10.51 -19.94
C ALA A 530 8.27 -11.24 -20.89
N PRO A 531 8.77 -11.93 -21.96
CA PRO A 531 7.93 -12.68 -22.88
C PRO A 531 7.00 -13.67 -22.19
N GLU A 532 5.81 -13.88 -22.79
CA GLU A 532 4.76 -14.74 -22.20
C GLU A 532 5.23 -16.18 -21.97
N GLU A 533 6.06 -16.71 -22.86
CA GLU A 533 6.61 -18.06 -22.77
C GLU A 533 7.51 -18.26 -21.56
N GLN A 534 8.04 -17.18 -21.00
CA GLN A 534 8.90 -17.19 -19.81
C GLN A 534 8.12 -17.00 -18.52
N THR A 535 6.84 -16.65 -18.56
CA THR A 535 6.03 -16.25 -17.40
C THR A 535 4.82 -17.15 -17.16
N ARG A 536 4.86 -18.39 -17.67
CA ARG A 536 3.74 -19.34 -17.63
C ARG A 536 3.30 -19.68 -16.21
N GLY A 537 4.25 -19.78 -15.28
CA GLY A 537 3.96 -20.04 -13.88
C GLY A 537 3.16 -18.91 -13.24
N TYR A 538 3.58 -17.66 -13.44
CA TYR A 538 2.82 -16.50 -12.98
C TYR A 538 1.41 -16.46 -13.58
N ARG A 539 1.27 -16.66 -14.88
CA ARG A 539 -0.02 -16.66 -15.57
C ARG A 539 -0.96 -17.76 -15.09
N ARG A 540 -0.40 -18.93 -14.71
CA ARG A 540 -1.18 -20.01 -14.11
C ARG A 540 -1.67 -19.60 -12.71
N MET A 541 -0.78 -19.08 -11.86
CA MET A 541 -1.13 -18.60 -10.52
C MET A 541 -2.20 -17.48 -10.59
N PHE A 542 -2.09 -16.55 -11.52
CA PHE A 542 -3.09 -15.50 -11.70
C PHE A 542 -4.46 -16.04 -12.11
N ARG A 543 -4.51 -16.97 -13.07
CA ARG A 543 -5.78 -17.62 -13.46
C ARG A 543 -6.44 -18.37 -12.30
N ASP A 544 -5.66 -19.08 -11.48
CA ASP A 544 -6.17 -19.74 -10.29
C ASP A 544 -6.81 -18.71 -9.34
N LEU A 545 -6.07 -17.63 -9.03
CA LEU A 545 -6.57 -16.58 -8.16
C LEU A 545 -7.79 -15.86 -8.72
N GLU A 546 -7.78 -15.47 -9.98
CA GLU A 546 -8.92 -14.83 -10.64
C GLU A 546 -10.18 -15.71 -10.57
N ALA A 547 -10.03 -17.02 -10.83
CA ALA A 547 -11.13 -17.98 -10.75
C ALA A 547 -11.62 -18.16 -9.30
N TRP A 548 -10.71 -18.29 -8.33
CA TRP A 548 -11.09 -18.45 -6.92
C TRP A 548 -11.74 -17.19 -6.35
N LEU A 549 -11.20 -16.02 -6.65
CA LEU A 549 -11.78 -14.76 -6.20
C LEU A 549 -13.13 -14.48 -6.88
N ALA A 550 -13.31 -14.88 -8.14
CA ALA A 550 -14.61 -14.80 -8.82
C ALA A 550 -15.66 -15.70 -8.14
N GLU A 551 -15.30 -16.94 -7.79
CA GLU A 551 -16.18 -17.83 -7.03
C GLU A 551 -16.54 -17.27 -5.65
N ILE A 552 -15.54 -16.79 -4.89
CA ILE A 552 -15.73 -16.23 -3.55
C ILE A 552 -16.63 -14.99 -3.57
N THR A 553 -16.51 -14.15 -4.57
CA THR A 553 -17.26 -12.90 -4.69
C THR A 553 -18.56 -13.01 -5.46
N GLY A 554 -18.76 -14.11 -6.18
CA GLY A 554 -19.94 -14.32 -7.04
C GLY A 554 -19.92 -13.46 -8.32
N PHE A 555 -18.75 -13.02 -8.78
CA PHE A 555 -18.61 -12.20 -9.98
C PHE A 555 -18.17 -13.00 -11.22
N ALA A 556 -18.35 -12.39 -12.38
CA ALA A 556 -18.04 -13.01 -13.66
C ALA A 556 -16.56 -12.87 -14.07
N ALA A 557 -15.89 -11.82 -13.63
CA ALA A 557 -14.49 -11.56 -13.97
C ALA A 557 -13.79 -10.78 -12.83
N VAL A 558 -12.46 -10.98 -12.73
CA VAL A 558 -11.60 -10.32 -11.75
C VAL A 558 -10.40 -9.68 -12.46
N SER A 559 -9.96 -8.53 -12.01
CA SER A 559 -8.69 -7.92 -12.40
C SER A 559 -7.77 -7.83 -11.19
N LEU A 560 -6.55 -8.37 -11.32
CA LEU A 560 -5.50 -8.32 -10.31
C LEU A 560 -4.60 -7.07 -10.44
N GLN A 561 -4.90 -6.14 -11.33
CA GLN A 561 -4.04 -4.98 -11.59
C GLN A 561 -3.98 -3.96 -10.45
N PRO A 562 -5.06 -3.60 -9.74
CA PRO A 562 -4.99 -2.59 -8.68
C PRO A 562 -4.09 -3.02 -7.53
N ASN A 563 -3.06 -2.22 -7.24
CA ASN A 563 -2.00 -2.52 -6.25
C ASN A 563 -2.25 -1.90 -4.86
N ALA A 564 -3.48 -1.50 -4.57
CA ALA A 564 -3.96 -1.08 -3.25
C ALA A 564 -5.49 -1.15 -3.21
N GLY A 565 -6.11 -1.20 -2.01
CA GLY A 565 -7.56 -1.16 -1.88
C GLY A 565 -8.18 0.09 -2.49
N SER A 566 -7.63 1.27 -2.18
CA SER A 566 -8.08 2.52 -2.77
C SER A 566 -7.87 2.60 -4.29
N GLN A 567 -6.85 1.92 -4.82
CA GLN A 567 -6.67 1.78 -6.27
C GLN A 567 -7.74 0.87 -6.89
N GLY A 568 -8.20 -0.15 -6.15
CA GLY A 568 -9.35 -0.97 -6.51
C GLY A 568 -10.65 -0.16 -6.51
N GLU A 569 -10.84 0.72 -5.50
CA GLU A 569 -11.98 1.65 -5.50
C GLU A 569 -12.00 2.53 -6.76
N TYR A 570 -10.86 3.14 -7.05
CA TYR A 570 -10.68 3.98 -8.23
C TYR A 570 -10.94 3.20 -9.52
N ALA A 571 -10.33 2.03 -9.69
CA ALA A 571 -10.50 1.18 -10.86
C ALA A 571 -11.96 0.73 -11.06
N GLY A 572 -12.63 0.29 -9.99
CA GLY A 572 -14.03 -0.13 -10.03
C GLY A 572 -14.98 0.99 -10.43
N LEU A 573 -14.77 2.21 -9.92
CA LEU A 573 -15.55 3.37 -10.31
C LEU A 573 -15.28 3.82 -11.75
N LEU A 574 -14.04 3.69 -12.23
CA LEU A 574 -13.73 3.92 -13.65
C LEU A 574 -14.43 2.92 -14.58
N VAL A 575 -14.52 1.63 -14.17
CA VAL A 575 -15.28 0.60 -14.89
C VAL A 575 -16.75 1.00 -15.02
N VAL A 576 -17.38 1.42 -13.91
CA VAL A 576 -18.77 1.92 -13.92
C VAL A 576 -18.90 3.13 -14.85
N ARG A 577 -17.97 4.05 -14.81
CA ARG A 577 -17.98 5.22 -15.70
C ARG A 577 -17.88 4.84 -17.17
N ALA A 578 -16.94 3.97 -17.53
CA ALA A 578 -16.76 3.50 -18.89
C ALA A 578 -18.00 2.76 -19.42
N TYR A 579 -18.67 1.99 -18.57
CA TYR A 579 -19.95 1.36 -18.89
C TYR A 579 -21.02 2.39 -19.24
N HIS A 580 -21.24 3.42 -18.42
CA HIS A 580 -22.21 4.48 -18.71
C HIS A 580 -21.84 5.29 -19.96
N GLU A 581 -20.56 5.63 -20.15
CA GLU A 581 -20.09 6.32 -21.35
C GLU A 581 -20.34 5.49 -22.63
N SER A 582 -20.13 4.15 -22.58
CA SER A 582 -20.35 3.25 -23.72
C SER A 582 -21.83 3.20 -24.16
N ARG A 583 -22.74 3.53 -23.26
CA ARG A 583 -24.19 3.59 -23.51
C ARG A 583 -24.68 4.98 -23.92
N GLY A 584 -23.77 5.96 -24.06
CA GLY A 584 -24.14 7.36 -24.30
C GLY A 584 -24.68 8.07 -23.05
N GLU A 585 -24.51 7.48 -21.86
CA GLU A 585 -25.00 8.00 -20.58
C GLU A 585 -23.91 8.70 -19.77
N GLY A 586 -22.88 9.26 -20.40
CA GLY A 586 -21.75 9.94 -19.74
C GLY A 586 -22.13 11.13 -18.85
N ARG A 587 -23.41 11.57 -18.87
CA ARG A 587 -23.99 12.53 -17.93
C ARG A 587 -24.19 11.95 -16.51
N ARG A 588 -24.26 10.63 -16.35
CA ARG A 588 -24.38 9.98 -15.04
C ARG A 588 -23.12 10.19 -14.23
N ARG A 589 -23.15 11.14 -13.30
CA ARG A 589 -22.00 11.59 -12.52
C ARG A 589 -22.28 11.69 -11.01
N VAL A 590 -23.45 11.27 -10.55
CA VAL A 590 -23.78 11.26 -9.12
C VAL A 590 -23.40 9.91 -8.52
N CYS A 591 -22.63 9.93 -7.43
CA CYS A 591 -22.31 8.79 -6.60
C CYS A 591 -22.94 8.97 -5.21
N LEU A 592 -23.87 8.11 -4.86
CA LEU A 592 -24.45 8.06 -3.52
C LEU A 592 -23.48 7.36 -2.58
N ILE A 593 -23.24 7.92 -1.39
CA ILE A 593 -22.33 7.34 -0.40
C ILE A 593 -22.91 7.49 1.01
N PRO A 594 -23.10 6.40 1.78
CA PRO A 594 -23.55 6.49 3.17
C PRO A 594 -22.61 7.35 4.01
N THR A 595 -23.14 8.11 4.95
CA THR A 595 -22.36 8.98 5.84
C THR A 595 -21.35 8.22 6.69
N SER A 596 -21.60 6.92 6.93
CA SER A 596 -20.70 6.01 7.65
C SER A 596 -19.53 5.50 6.83
N ALA A 597 -19.52 5.67 5.49
CA ALA A 597 -18.51 5.12 4.61
C ALA A 597 -17.09 5.59 4.98
N HIS A 598 -16.10 4.74 4.72
CA HIS A 598 -14.70 5.08 4.87
C HIS A 598 -14.33 6.30 4.02
N GLY A 599 -13.42 7.14 4.51
CA GLY A 599 -13.02 8.38 3.82
C GLY A 599 -12.41 8.19 2.43
N THR A 600 -11.89 6.99 2.11
CA THR A 600 -11.38 6.65 0.78
C THR A 600 -12.50 6.60 -0.28
N ASN A 601 -13.72 6.21 0.08
CA ASN A 601 -14.83 6.10 -0.87
C ASN A 601 -15.17 7.45 -1.52
N PRO A 602 -15.47 8.54 -0.77
CA PRO A 602 -15.72 9.84 -1.38
C PRO A 602 -14.48 10.41 -2.10
N ALA A 603 -13.26 10.14 -1.61
CA ALA A 603 -12.03 10.56 -2.27
C ALA A 603 -11.86 9.86 -3.64
N SER A 604 -12.10 8.55 -3.73
CA SER A 604 -12.05 7.78 -4.98
C SER A 604 -13.15 8.23 -5.96
N ALA A 605 -14.36 8.50 -5.46
CA ALA A 605 -15.45 9.02 -6.28
C ALA A 605 -15.09 10.39 -6.90
N ALA A 606 -14.55 11.31 -6.11
CA ALA A 606 -14.09 12.63 -6.59
C ALA A 606 -12.98 12.50 -7.65
N MET A 607 -12.03 11.57 -7.46
CA MET A 607 -10.96 11.29 -8.43
C MET A 607 -11.50 10.75 -9.77
N CYS A 608 -12.64 10.06 -9.75
CA CYS A 608 -13.33 9.60 -10.94
C CYS A 608 -14.25 10.65 -11.57
N GLY A 609 -14.27 11.89 -11.05
CA GLY A 609 -15.09 12.98 -11.52
C GLY A 609 -16.58 12.81 -11.19
N TYR A 610 -16.89 12.04 -10.13
CA TYR A 610 -18.25 11.93 -9.60
C TYR A 610 -18.57 13.04 -8.59
N GLN A 611 -19.82 13.47 -8.59
CA GLN A 611 -20.38 14.28 -7.53
C GLN A 611 -20.85 13.37 -6.39
N VAL A 612 -20.27 13.55 -5.21
CA VAL A 612 -20.64 12.79 -4.02
C VAL A 612 -21.92 13.35 -3.40
N VAL A 613 -22.93 12.51 -3.24
CA VAL A 613 -24.17 12.83 -2.54
C VAL A 613 -24.29 11.90 -1.31
N PRO A 614 -24.18 12.44 -0.09
CA PRO A 614 -24.22 11.61 1.11
C PRO A 614 -25.66 11.08 1.35
N VAL A 615 -25.73 9.81 1.80
CA VAL A 615 -26.97 9.15 2.25
C VAL A 615 -26.91 9.00 3.76
N ALA A 616 -28.00 9.35 4.45
CA ALA A 616 -28.09 9.25 5.90
C ALA A 616 -28.05 7.78 6.37
N CYS A 617 -27.61 7.58 7.62
CA CYS A 617 -27.79 6.32 8.36
C CYS A 617 -28.81 6.53 9.48
N ASP A 618 -29.56 5.49 9.80
CA ASP A 618 -30.50 5.48 10.91
C ASP A 618 -29.80 5.32 12.28
N GLU A 619 -30.54 5.42 13.36
CA GLU A 619 -30.02 5.28 14.73
C GLU A 619 -29.47 3.88 15.05
N SER A 620 -29.83 2.87 14.27
CA SER A 620 -29.35 1.50 14.38
C SER A 620 -28.07 1.24 13.57
N GLY A 621 -27.59 2.24 12.82
CA GLY A 621 -26.39 2.18 11.98
C GLY A 621 -26.63 1.56 10.61
N ASN A 622 -27.88 1.42 10.15
CA ASN A 622 -28.21 1.00 8.80
C ASN A 622 -28.35 2.21 7.86
N VAL A 623 -28.30 1.99 6.56
CA VAL A 623 -28.63 3.02 5.57
C VAL A 623 -30.11 3.40 5.69
N ASP A 624 -30.41 4.68 5.77
CA ASP A 624 -31.79 5.18 5.74
C ASP A 624 -32.39 4.98 4.35
N LEU A 625 -33.26 3.96 4.23
CA LEU A 625 -33.92 3.61 2.97
C LEU A 625 -34.82 4.71 2.42
N ALA A 626 -35.43 5.54 3.28
CA ALA A 626 -36.29 6.62 2.83
C ALA A 626 -35.48 7.74 2.20
N ASP A 627 -34.35 8.11 2.83
CA ASP A 627 -33.40 9.07 2.30
C ASP A 627 -32.74 8.56 1.01
N LEU A 628 -32.34 7.28 0.96
CA LEU A 628 -31.79 6.64 -0.23
C LEU A 628 -32.77 6.70 -1.41
N LYS A 629 -34.04 6.32 -1.20
CA LYS A 629 -35.08 6.36 -2.24
C LYS A 629 -35.30 7.76 -2.76
N ALA A 630 -35.44 8.75 -1.86
CA ALA A 630 -35.62 10.15 -2.23
C ALA A 630 -34.46 10.69 -3.08
N LYS A 631 -33.21 10.38 -2.69
CA LYS A 631 -31.99 10.80 -3.42
C LYS A 631 -31.85 10.07 -4.76
N ALA A 632 -32.08 8.76 -4.79
CA ALA A 632 -32.03 7.99 -6.04
C ALA A 632 -33.07 8.50 -7.04
N GLN A 633 -34.29 8.84 -6.59
CA GLN A 633 -35.33 9.41 -7.44
C GLN A 633 -34.96 10.82 -7.94
N SER A 634 -34.48 11.71 -7.06
CA SER A 634 -34.09 13.07 -7.44
C SER A 634 -32.92 13.10 -8.44
N HIS A 635 -32.03 12.12 -8.39
CA HIS A 635 -30.87 11.96 -9.27
C HIS A 635 -31.04 10.87 -10.33
N SER A 636 -32.26 10.40 -10.60
CA SER A 636 -32.49 9.27 -11.51
C SER A 636 -31.87 9.43 -12.91
N ALA A 637 -31.79 10.67 -13.42
CA ALA A 637 -31.23 10.96 -14.73
C ALA A 637 -29.68 10.91 -14.78
N ASP A 638 -29.03 11.16 -13.65
CA ASP A 638 -27.58 11.33 -13.52
C ASP A 638 -26.92 10.45 -12.44
N LEU A 639 -27.70 9.54 -11.80
CA LEU A 639 -27.20 8.55 -10.86
C LEU A 639 -26.29 7.56 -11.58
N ALA A 640 -25.01 7.52 -11.21
CA ALA A 640 -24.03 6.59 -11.75
C ALA A 640 -23.82 5.38 -10.85
N ALA A 641 -23.64 5.61 -9.55
CA ALA A 641 -23.31 4.55 -8.59
C ALA A 641 -23.80 4.85 -7.18
N LEU A 642 -23.94 3.78 -6.40
CA LEU A 642 -23.88 3.80 -4.94
C LEU A 642 -22.58 3.12 -4.52
N MET A 643 -21.78 3.72 -3.63
CA MET A 643 -20.69 3.02 -2.92
C MET A 643 -21.19 2.64 -1.52
N ILE A 644 -21.11 1.37 -1.18
CA ILE A 644 -21.56 0.84 0.12
C ILE A 644 -20.56 -0.18 0.67
N THR A 645 -20.27 -0.12 1.96
CA THR A 645 -19.49 -1.15 2.68
C THR A 645 -20.44 -2.19 3.27
N TYR A 646 -20.15 -3.47 3.13
CA TYR A 646 -20.97 -4.53 3.69
C TYR A 646 -20.12 -5.68 4.29
N PRO A 647 -20.44 -6.19 5.53
CA PRO A 647 -21.33 -5.53 6.51
C PRO A 647 -20.94 -4.07 6.74
N SER A 648 -21.87 -3.25 7.27
CA SER A 648 -21.64 -1.82 7.38
C SER A 648 -20.47 -1.49 8.28
N THR A 649 -19.87 -0.30 8.10
CA THR A 649 -18.79 0.21 8.98
C THR A 649 -19.26 0.41 10.44
N HIS A 650 -20.54 0.25 10.73
CA HIS A 650 -21.05 0.17 12.11
C HIS A 650 -20.96 -1.25 12.71
N GLY A 651 -20.41 -2.22 11.97
CA GLY A 651 -20.25 -3.60 12.42
C GLY A 651 -21.55 -4.41 12.40
N VAL A 652 -22.51 -4.09 11.54
CA VAL A 652 -23.81 -4.77 11.46
C VAL A 652 -24.11 -5.30 10.05
N PHE A 653 -24.77 -6.46 10.00
CA PHE A 653 -25.37 -6.99 8.79
C PHE A 653 -26.73 -6.32 8.55
N GLU A 654 -26.81 -5.44 7.58
CA GLU A 654 -28.08 -4.79 7.20
C GLU A 654 -28.98 -5.76 6.45
N GLY A 655 -30.16 -6.04 7.00
CA GLY A 655 -31.15 -6.93 6.36
C GLY A 655 -31.72 -6.39 5.06
N SER A 656 -31.72 -5.06 4.89
CA SER A 656 -32.27 -4.33 3.73
C SER A 656 -31.30 -4.21 2.55
N ILE A 657 -30.11 -4.81 2.59
CA ILE A 657 -29.06 -4.61 1.56
C ILE A 657 -29.55 -4.93 0.14
N ARG A 658 -30.38 -5.96 -0.05
CA ARG A 658 -30.95 -6.29 -1.36
C ARG A 658 -31.92 -5.23 -1.86
N ASP A 659 -32.71 -4.63 -0.96
CA ASP A 659 -33.62 -3.53 -1.29
C ASP A 659 -32.82 -2.28 -1.69
N ILE A 660 -31.72 -2.01 -1.01
CA ILE A 660 -30.76 -0.95 -1.36
C ILE A 660 -30.26 -1.13 -2.80
N CYS A 661 -29.78 -2.33 -3.15
CA CYS A 661 -29.34 -2.64 -4.50
C CYS A 661 -30.47 -2.45 -5.54
N THR A 662 -31.66 -2.94 -5.22
CA THR A 662 -32.82 -2.84 -6.11
C THR A 662 -33.20 -1.37 -6.38
N VAL A 663 -33.19 -0.52 -5.36
CA VAL A 663 -33.47 0.93 -5.52
C VAL A 663 -32.46 1.59 -6.46
N VAL A 664 -31.18 1.32 -6.32
CA VAL A 664 -30.13 1.91 -7.17
C VAL A 664 -30.27 1.46 -8.61
N HIS A 665 -30.48 0.17 -8.85
CA HIS A 665 -30.68 -0.41 -10.19
C HIS A 665 -31.94 0.15 -10.87
N ALA A 666 -33.05 0.33 -10.13
CA ALA A 666 -34.30 0.89 -10.66
C ALA A 666 -34.11 2.32 -11.21
N HIS A 667 -33.10 3.05 -10.73
CA HIS A 667 -32.75 4.39 -11.20
C HIS A 667 -31.52 4.39 -12.15
N GLY A 668 -31.07 3.20 -12.63
CA GLY A 668 -30.02 3.05 -13.64
C GLY A 668 -28.60 3.17 -13.11
N GLY A 669 -28.40 3.30 -11.78
CA GLY A 669 -27.10 3.30 -11.13
C GLY A 669 -26.53 1.89 -10.99
N GLN A 670 -25.23 1.79 -10.76
CA GLN A 670 -24.51 0.55 -10.43
C GLN A 670 -24.19 0.50 -8.93
N VAL A 671 -24.16 -0.69 -8.34
CA VAL A 671 -23.81 -0.89 -6.94
C VAL A 671 -22.34 -1.28 -6.82
N TYR A 672 -21.57 -0.38 -6.26
CA TYR A 672 -20.19 -0.62 -5.86
C TYR A 672 -20.15 -1.05 -4.39
N MET A 673 -19.68 -2.27 -4.11
CA MET A 673 -19.49 -2.75 -2.74
C MET A 673 -18.00 -2.63 -2.34
N ASP A 674 -17.75 -1.93 -1.24
CA ASP A 674 -16.44 -1.89 -0.60
C ASP A 674 -16.19 -3.25 0.08
N GLY A 675 -15.18 -3.95 -0.39
CA GLY A 675 -14.81 -5.29 0.09
C GLY A 675 -13.84 -5.30 1.28
N ALA A 676 -13.68 -4.18 1.98
CA ALA A 676 -12.87 -4.13 3.20
C ALA A 676 -13.32 -5.15 4.25
N ASN A 677 -14.65 -5.40 4.35
CA ASN A 677 -15.27 -6.26 5.34
C ASN A 677 -15.57 -7.69 4.83
N MET A 678 -14.85 -8.17 3.79
CA MET A 678 -15.00 -9.53 3.27
C MET A 678 -14.74 -10.61 4.32
N ASN A 679 -14.03 -10.33 5.39
CA ASN A 679 -13.78 -11.27 6.48
C ASN A 679 -15.06 -11.76 7.19
N ALA A 680 -16.16 -11.02 7.05
CA ALA A 680 -17.50 -11.42 7.52
C ALA A 680 -18.38 -12.12 6.46
N GLN A 681 -17.90 -12.26 5.21
CA GLN A 681 -18.74 -12.69 4.09
C GLN A 681 -18.33 -14.06 3.52
N VAL A 682 -17.02 -14.34 3.43
CA VAL A 682 -16.48 -15.49 2.70
C VAL A 682 -17.12 -16.80 3.14
N GLY A 683 -17.76 -17.53 2.21
CA GLY A 683 -18.42 -18.80 2.46
C GLY A 683 -19.80 -18.71 3.10
N LEU A 684 -20.27 -17.52 3.50
CA LEU A 684 -21.60 -17.29 4.05
C LEU A 684 -22.50 -16.49 3.09
N THR A 685 -21.92 -15.52 2.41
CA THR A 685 -22.56 -14.68 1.40
C THR A 685 -21.50 -14.19 0.40
N SER A 686 -21.90 -13.46 -0.64
CA SER A 686 -20.96 -12.83 -1.56
C SER A 686 -21.53 -11.53 -2.14
N PRO A 687 -20.68 -10.56 -2.52
CA PRO A 687 -21.10 -9.30 -3.12
C PRO A 687 -22.02 -9.47 -4.33
N GLY A 688 -21.65 -10.35 -5.28
CA GLY A 688 -22.47 -10.64 -6.47
C GLY A 688 -23.83 -11.26 -6.12
N HIS A 689 -23.90 -12.18 -5.13
CA HIS A 689 -25.15 -12.77 -4.67
C HIS A 689 -26.07 -11.75 -3.98
N ILE A 690 -25.50 -10.78 -3.27
CA ILE A 690 -26.24 -9.68 -2.62
C ILE A 690 -26.85 -8.76 -3.67
N GLY A 691 -26.20 -8.55 -4.81
CA GLY A 691 -26.66 -7.69 -5.90
C GLY A 691 -25.70 -6.53 -6.21
N ALA A 692 -24.45 -6.60 -5.78
CA ALA A 692 -23.42 -5.66 -6.20
C ALA A 692 -22.98 -5.94 -7.65
N ASP A 693 -22.60 -4.88 -8.38
CA ASP A 693 -22.11 -4.94 -9.75
C ASP A 693 -20.59 -4.95 -9.82
N VAL A 694 -19.94 -4.33 -8.84
CA VAL A 694 -18.48 -4.28 -8.70
C VAL A 694 -18.09 -4.25 -7.24
N CYS A 695 -17.00 -4.92 -6.91
CA CYS A 695 -16.40 -4.91 -5.57
C CYS A 695 -14.88 -4.91 -5.69
N HIS A 696 -14.19 -4.10 -4.87
CA HIS A 696 -12.76 -4.33 -4.67
C HIS A 696 -12.55 -5.25 -3.48
N LEU A 697 -11.43 -5.96 -3.50
CA LEU A 697 -10.97 -6.80 -2.40
C LEU A 697 -9.72 -6.17 -1.78
N ASN A 698 -9.54 -6.40 -0.48
CA ASN A 698 -8.27 -6.09 0.19
C ASN A 698 -7.57 -7.41 0.52
N LEU A 699 -6.66 -7.90 -0.35
CA LEU A 699 -5.97 -9.16 -0.10
C LEU A 699 -5.04 -9.07 1.13
N HIS A 700 -4.62 -7.86 1.49
CA HIS A 700 -3.87 -7.55 2.72
C HIS A 700 -4.76 -7.46 3.98
N LYS A 701 -6.00 -7.93 3.91
CA LYS A 701 -6.93 -8.11 5.03
C LYS A 701 -7.38 -9.57 5.07
N THR A 702 -8.49 -9.89 4.40
CA THR A 702 -9.13 -11.22 4.42
C THR A 702 -8.24 -12.36 3.90
N PHE A 703 -7.31 -12.08 2.95
CA PHE A 703 -6.52 -13.10 2.26
C PHE A 703 -5.01 -13.06 2.62
N CYS A 704 -4.70 -12.67 3.85
CA CYS A 704 -3.43 -12.87 4.56
C CYS A 704 -2.18 -12.17 3.98
N ILE A 705 -2.25 -11.34 2.95
CA ILE A 705 -1.09 -10.49 2.63
C ILE A 705 -0.84 -9.59 3.85
N PRO A 706 0.37 -9.61 4.44
CA PRO A 706 0.65 -8.83 5.65
C PRO A 706 0.61 -7.32 5.37
N HIS A 707 0.26 -6.53 6.38
CA HIS A 707 0.11 -5.09 6.25
C HIS A 707 1.42 -4.30 6.08
N GLY A 708 2.59 -4.92 6.37
CA GLY A 708 3.91 -4.35 6.08
C GLY A 708 4.21 -2.98 6.68
N GLY A 709 3.57 -2.62 7.81
CA GLY A 709 3.71 -1.29 8.39
C GLY A 709 2.91 -0.18 7.67
N GLY A 710 2.01 -0.56 6.77
CA GLY A 710 1.22 0.35 5.94
C GLY A 710 1.31 0.07 4.43
N GLY A 711 1.62 -1.15 4.07
CA GLY A 711 1.79 -1.73 2.75
C GLY A 711 3.07 -2.55 2.62
N PRO A 712 3.09 -3.46 1.63
CA PRO A 712 2.30 -3.45 0.40
C PRO A 712 0.88 -3.93 0.58
N GLY A 713 0.01 -3.58 -0.37
CA GLY A 713 -1.36 -4.07 -0.48
C GLY A 713 -1.69 -4.56 -1.88
N MET A 714 -2.85 -5.22 -2.00
CA MET A 714 -3.47 -5.57 -3.28
C MET A 714 -4.96 -5.32 -3.20
N GLY A 715 -5.52 -4.75 -4.24
CA GLY A 715 -6.93 -4.38 -4.33
C GLY A 715 -7.61 -4.88 -5.60
N PRO A 716 -7.63 -6.21 -5.89
CA PRO A 716 -8.33 -6.74 -7.05
C PRO A 716 -9.77 -6.27 -7.11
N ILE A 717 -10.30 -6.08 -8.32
CA ILE A 717 -11.73 -5.81 -8.52
C ILE A 717 -12.40 -7.00 -9.16
N GLY A 718 -13.54 -7.42 -8.57
CA GLY A 718 -14.48 -8.33 -9.18
C GLY A 718 -15.67 -7.57 -9.77
N VAL A 719 -16.15 -8.00 -10.94
CA VAL A 719 -17.22 -7.30 -11.67
C VAL A 719 -18.25 -8.25 -12.24
N ALA A 720 -19.52 -7.78 -12.31
CA ALA A 720 -20.60 -8.46 -12.99
C ALA A 720 -20.32 -8.57 -14.52
N ALA A 721 -20.98 -9.52 -15.19
CA ALA A 721 -20.70 -9.84 -16.59
C ALA A 721 -20.77 -8.64 -17.55
N HIS A 722 -21.72 -7.73 -17.35
CA HIS A 722 -21.90 -6.54 -18.19
C HIS A 722 -20.77 -5.49 -18.01
N LEU A 723 -20.03 -5.55 -16.91
CA LEU A 723 -18.90 -4.67 -16.61
C LEU A 723 -17.54 -5.27 -17.03
N ALA A 724 -17.46 -6.59 -17.25
CA ALA A 724 -16.21 -7.28 -17.59
C ALA A 724 -15.47 -6.69 -18.81
N PRO A 725 -16.14 -6.23 -19.89
CA PRO A 725 -15.45 -5.61 -21.03
C PRO A 725 -14.68 -4.32 -20.70
N PHE A 726 -14.93 -3.70 -19.54
CA PHE A 726 -14.37 -2.42 -19.14
C PHE A 726 -13.24 -2.53 -18.11
N LEU A 727 -12.78 -3.75 -17.80
CA LEU A 727 -11.64 -3.95 -16.89
C LEU A 727 -10.36 -3.26 -17.38
N PRO A 728 -9.46 -2.84 -16.46
CA PRO A 728 -8.23 -2.14 -16.81
C PRO A 728 -7.32 -2.97 -17.72
N GLY A 729 -6.90 -2.38 -18.84
CA GLY A 729 -5.86 -2.91 -19.71
C GLY A 729 -4.46 -2.46 -19.31
N HIS A 730 -3.46 -2.71 -20.20
CA HIS A 730 -2.11 -2.21 -20.01
C HIS A 730 -1.42 -2.06 -21.38
N CYS A 731 -0.76 -0.93 -21.61
CA CYS A 731 -0.21 -0.56 -22.93
C CYS A 731 1.00 -1.40 -23.37
N VAL A 732 1.73 -2.05 -22.44
CA VAL A 732 2.92 -2.85 -22.77
C VAL A 732 2.60 -4.34 -22.83
N VAL A 733 1.89 -4.88 -21.84
CA VAL A 733 1.50 -6.31 -21.77
C VAL A 733 0.03 -6.41 -21.41
N SER A 734 -0.78 -6.99 -22.29
CA SER A 734 -2.21 -7.20 -22.04
C SER A 734 -2.42 -8.25 -20.93
N PRO A 735 -3.14 -7.92 -19.85
CA PRO A 735 -3.51 -8.89 -18.83
C PRO A 735 -4.51 -9.94 -19.35
N PHE A 736 -5.18 -9.67 -20.47
CA PHE A 736 -6.20 -10.55 -21.10
C PHE A 736 -5.60 -11.51 -22.15
N GLY A 737 -4.28 -11.51 -22.34
CA GLY A 737 -3.60 -12.29 -23.40
C GLY A 737 -3.84 -11.74 -24.82
N SER A 738 -3.34 -12.48 -25.81
CA SER A 738 -3.39 -12.06 -27.23
C SER A 738 -4.78 -12.11 -27.87
N GLY A 739 -5.76 -12.71 -27.22
CA GLY A 739 -7.16 -12.87 -27.71
C GLY A 739 -8.20 -12.03 -26.94
N GLY A 740 -7.78 -11.27 -25.95
CA GLY A 740 -8.69 -10.45 -25.13
C GLY A 740 -9.24 -9.25 -25.91
N GLY A 741 -10.52 -8.96 -25.74
CA GLY A 741 -11.16 -7.78 -26.32
C GLY A 741 -10.44 -6.50 -25.90
N ARG A 742 -10.55 -5.43 -26.70
CA ARG A 742 -9.95 -4.14 -26.35
C ARG A 742 -10.48 -3.68 -25.01
N ALA A 743 -9.62 -3.55 -24.02
CA ALA A 743 -9.96 -2.90 -22.78
C ALA A 743 -10.33 -1.43 -23.05
N HIS A 744 -11.47 -1.00 -22.53
CA HIS A 744 -11.91 0.39 -22.66
C HIS A 744 -11.18 1.34 -21.70
N LEU A 745 -10.55 0.78 -20.64
CA LEU A 745 -9.70 1.52 -19.70
C LEU A 745 -8.22 1.33 -20.02
N GLY A 746 -7.42 2.37 -19.83
CA GLY A 746 -5.97 2.30 -19.74
C GLY A 746 -5.50 1.65 -18.44
N ALA A 747 -4.18 1.66 -18.22
CA ALA A 747 -3.58 1.13 -17.01
C ALA A 747 -3.94 1.96 -15.76
N VAL A 748 -4.11 1.29 -14.64
CA VAL A 748 -4.27 1.91 -13.30
C VAL A 748 -3.03 1.69 -12.42
N SER A 749 -2.14 0.77 -12.79
CA SER A 749 -0.85 0.51 -12.13
C SER A 749 0.26 0.37 -13.17
N ALA A 750 1.51 0.69 -12.78
CA ALA A 750 2.66 0.63 -13.68
C ALA A 750 3.00 -0.80 -14.15
N ALA A 751 2.67 -1.82 -13.37
CA ALA A 751 2.78 -3.23 -13.76
C ALA A 751 1.42 -3.82 -14.11
N PRO A 752 1.36 -4.76 -15.09
CA PRO A 752 0.09 -5.34 -15.58
C PRO A 752 -0.75 -6.05 -14.51
N TRP A 753 -0.11 -6.59 -13.46
CA TRP A 753 -0.73 -7.28 -12.32
C TRP A 753 -0.37 -6.66 -10.98
N GLY A 754 -0.11 -5.35 -10.94
CA GLY A 754 0.16 -4.60 -9.73
C GLY A 754 1.33 -5.18 -8.92
N SER A 755 1.10 -5.57 -7.67
CA SER A 755 2.11 -6.17 -6.78
C SER A 755 2.13 -7.69 -6.93
N ALA A 756 2.56 -8.19 -8.07
CA ALA A 756 2.42 -9.57 -8.52
C ALA A 756 3.04 -10.62 -7.60
N SER A 757 4.23 -10.37 -7.03
CA SER A 757 4.96 -11.39 -6.23
C SER A 757 4.24 -11.76 -4.94
N ILE A 758 3.52 -10.82 -4.32
CA ILE A 758 2.80 -11.09 -3.07
C ILE A 758 1.45 -11.78 -3.28
N LEU A 759 0.99 -11.94 -4.51
CA LEU A 759 -0.21 -12.73 -4.82
C LEU A 759 -0.03 -14.22 -4.47
N ALA A 760 1.21 -14.70 -4.44
CA ALA A 760 1.55 -16.04 -3.98
C ALA A 760 1.08 -16.32 -2.53
N ILE A 761 1.05 -15.29 -1.67
CA ILE A 761 0.58 -15.39 -0.29
C ILE A 761 -0.92 -15.74 -0.27
N SER A 762 -1.73 -14.99 -0.99
CA SER A 762 -3.18 -15.27 -1.06
C SER A 762 -3.49 -16.58 -1.77
N TRP A 763 -2.69 -16.97 -2.78
CA TRP A 763 -2.80 -18.28 -3.43
C TRP A 763 -2.57 -19.41 -2.41
N MET A 764 -1.49 -19.32 -1.61
CA MET A 764 -1.17 -20.27 -0.55
C MET A 764 -2.29 -20.34 0.49
N TYR A 765 -2.75 -19.17 0.98
CA TYR A 765 -3.82 -19.10 1.97
C TYR A 765 -5.10 -19.81 1.50
N ILE A 766 -5.62 -19.45 0.32
CA ILE A 766 -6.84 -20.04 -0.21
C ILE A 766 -6.66 -21.53 -0.45
N ARG A 767 -5.50 -21.95 -0.96
CA ARG A 767 -5.21 -23.36 -1.27
C ARG A 767 -5.11 -24.23 -0.02
N MET A 768 -4.52 -23.67 1.06
CA MET A 768 -4.38 -24.41 2.34
C MET A 768 -5.66 -24.41 3.16
N MET A 769 -6.46 -23.34 3.10
CA MET A 769 -7.75 -23.27 3.82
C MET A 769 -8.84 -24.08 3.12
N GLY A 770 -8.88 -24.06 1.80
CA GLY A 770 -9.99 -24.65 1.04
C GLY A 770 -11.35 -24.02 1.35
N PRO A 771 -12.45 -24.53 0.79
CA PRO A 771 -13.79 -23.97 0.99
C PRO A 771 -14.24 -24.00 2.45
N ASP A 772 -14.01 -25.11 3.14
CA ASP A 772 -14.43 -25.31 4.52
C ASP A 772 -13.62 -24.45 5.49
N GLY A 773 -12.30 -24.37 5.31
CA GLY A 773 -11.43 -23.55 6.14
C GLY A 773 -11.73 -22.05 6.02
N LEU A 774 -11.94 -21.57 4.80
CA LEU A 774 -12.33 -20.17 4.56
C LEU A 774 -13.68 -19.82 5.22
N THR A 775 -14.67 -20.73 5.11
CA THR A 775 -15.96 -20.56 5.77
C THR A 775 -15.82 -20.59 7.29
N ALA A 776 -15.00 -21.50 7.83
CA ALA A 776 -14.71 -21.57 9.26
C ALA A 776 -14.04 -20.29 9.77
N ALA A 777 -13.12 -19.70 9.00
CA ALA A 777 -12.49 -18.42 9.34
C ALA A 777 -13.52 -17.29 9.53
N THR A 778 -14.45 -17.14 8.58
CA THR A 778 -15.54 -16.15 8.68
C THR A 778 -16.42 -16.40 9.91
N ARG A 779 -16.78 -17.65 10.18
CA ARG A 779 -17.58 -18.04 11.36
C ARG A 779 -16.88 -17.75 12.68
N ALA A 780 -15.57 -18.03 12.76
CA ALA A 780 -14.74 -17.71 13.92
C ALA A 780 -14.61 -16.20 14.13
N ALA A 781 -14.42 -15.41 13.06
CA ALA A 781 -14.38 -13.95 13.16
C ALA A 781 -15.68 -13.37 13.74
N ILE A 782 -16.85 -13.88 13.32
CA ILE A 782 -18.15 -13.46 13.87
C ILE A 782 -18.29 -13.89 15.34
N LEU A 783 -17.86 -15.10 15.71
CA LEU A 783 -17.86 -15.57 17.09
C LEU A 783 -17.00 -14.67 17.98
N ASN A 784 -15.76 -14.40 17.57
CA ASN A 784 -14.79 -13.63 18.35
C ASN A 784 -15.28 -12.19 18.59
N ALA A 785 -15.82 -11.54 17.55
CA ALA A 785 -16.39 -10.19 17.69
C ALA A 785 -17.56 -10.15 18.65
N ASN A 786 -18.48 -11.11 18.58
CA ASN A 786 -19.62 -11.19 19.49
C ASN A 786 -19.20 -11.52 20.93
N TYR A 787 -18.20 -12.38 21.11
CA TYR A 787 -17.63 -12.68 22.42
C TYR A 787 -17.01 -11.43 23.07
N VAL A 788 -16.17 -10.68 22.34
CA VAL A 788 -15.61 -9.41 22.81
C VAL A 788 -16.72 -8.40 23.11
N ALA A 789 -17.68 -8.23 22.23
CA ALA A 789 -18.82 -7.33 22.42
C ALA A 789 -19.67 -7.71 23.66
N ARG A 790 -19.82 -9.00 23.95
CA ARG A 790 -20.52 -9.49 25.16
C ARG A 790 -19.75 -9.20 26.44
N ARG A 791 -18.43 -9.45 26.44
CA ARG A 791 -17.58 -9.19 27.60
C ARG A 791 -17.49 -7.71 27.92
N LEU A 792 -17.16 -6.88 26.93
CA LEU A 792 -16.98 -5.44 27.09
C LEU A 792 -18.31 -4.71 27.30
N GLY A 793 -19.40 -5.21 26.75
CA GLY A 793 -20.74 -4.60 26.85
C GLY A 793 -21.30 -4.48 28.27
N LYS A 794 -20.69 -5.15 29.26
CA LYS A 794 -20.99 -4.99 30.70
C LYS A 794 -20.39 -3.70 31.29
N PHE A 795 -19.41 -3.10 30.62
CA PHE A 795 -18.59 -1.95 31.08
C PHE A 795 -18.72 -0.75 30.14
N PHE A 796 -18.75 -1.01 28.83
CA PHE A 796 -18.87 0.01 27.80
C PHE A 796 -20.10 -0.28 26.93
N PRO A 797 -20.94 0.71 26.61
CA PRO A 797 -22.05 0.49 25.67
C PRO A 797 -21.52 0.06 24.29
N VAL A 798 -22.07 -1.01 23.72
CA VAL A 798 -21.88 -1.37 22.32
C VAL A 798 -22.93 -0.64 21.51
N LEU A 799 -22.53 0.29 20.65
CA LEU A 799 -23.44 1.26 20.02
C LEU A 799 -24.40 0.65 19.03
N TYR A 800 -23.91 -0.27 18.18
CA TYR A 800 -24.69 -0.80 17.09
C TYR A 800 -24.74 -2.32 17.18
N ARG A 801 -25.95 -2.85 16.93
CA ARG A 801 -26.21 -4.29 16.91
C ARG A 801 -27.25 -4.58 15.83
N GLY A 802 -27.15 -5.71 15.16
CA GLY A 802 -28.16 -6.19 14.23
C GLY A 802 -29.46 -6.55 14.93
N HIS A 803 -30.47 -6.92 14.15
CA HIS A 803 -31.86 -7.25 14.64
C HIS A 803 -31.89 -8.36 15.71
N SER A 804 -30.89 -9.24 15.73
CA SER A 804 -30.73 -10.32 16.72
C SER A 804 -29.94 -9.90 17.97
N GLY A 805 -29.53 -8.63 18.08
CA GLY A 805 -28.67 -8.15 19.16
C GLY A 805 -27.20 -8.54 19.02
N LEU A 806 -26.80 -9.10 17.88
CA LEU A 806 -25.43 -9.51 17.54
C LEU A 806 -24.74 -8.46 16.67
N VAL A 807 -23.41 -8.52 16.65
CA VAL A 807 -22.55 -7.77 15.73
C VAL A 807 -22.05 -8.69 14.59
N ALA A 808 -21.46 -8.12 13.54
CA ALA A 808 -20.81 -8.88 12.50
C ALA A 808 -19.41 -9.38 12.97
N HIS A 809 -18.31 -9.03 12.30
CA HIS A 809 -16.94 -9.42 12.66
C HIS A 809 -16.20 -8.34 13.47
N GLU A 810 -16.86 -7.24 13.75
CA GLU A 810 -16.31 -6.09 14.51
C GLU A 810 -17.40 -5.43 15.35
N CYS A 811 -17.04 -4.67 16.37
CA CYS A 811 -17.98 -3.96 17.23
C CYS A 811 -17.47 -2.56 17.58
N ILE A 812 -18.42 -1.65 17.87
CA ILE A 812 -18.11 -0.29 18.30
C ILE A 812 -18.48 -0.11 19.76
N VAL A 813 -17.49 0.17 20.60
CA VAL A 813 -17.68 0.49 22.01
C VAL A 813 -17.63 1.99 22.26
N ASP A 814 -18.55 2.50 23.08
CA ASP A 814 -18.75 3.92 23.34
C ASP A 814 -17.99 4.41 24.57
N LEU A 815 -17.09 5.38 24.38
CA LEU A 815 -16.35 6.03 25.45
C LEU A 815 -16.78 7.50 25.68
N ARG A 816 -17.75 8.03 24.89
CA ARG A 816 -18.17 9.44 24.94
C ARG A 816 -18.66 9.89 26.30
N GLY A 817 -19.31 8.99 27.07
CA GLY A 817 -19.83 9.26 28.40
C GLY A 817 -18.77 9.69 29.42
N TRP A 818 -17.49 9.30 29.20
CA TRP A 818 -16.38 9.60 30.10
C TRP A 818 -15.82 11.00 29.94
N LYS A 819 -16.10 11.68 28.83
CA LYS A 819 -15.62 13.04 28.55
C LYS A 819 -16.04 14.05 29.61
N ARG A 820 -17.24 13.91 30.18
CA ARG A 820 -17.72 14.76 31.29
C ARG A 820 -16.84 14.64 32.57
N HIS A 821 -16.15 13.51 32.72
CA HIS A 821 -15.22 13.26 33.82
C HIS A 821 -13.76 13.63 33.46
N GLY A 822 -13.54 14.20 32.26
CA GLY A 822 -12.22 14.61 31.79
C GLY A 822 -11.39 13.49 31.17
N VAL A 823 -11.99 12.30 30.90
CA VAL A 823 -11.30 11.18 30.25
C VAL A 823 -11.80 11.08 28.81
N GLU A 824 -10.89 11.11 27.86
CA GLU A 824 -11.18 10.95 26.44
C GLU A 824 -10.80 9.54 25.93
N ALA A 825 -11.37 9.12 24.80
CA ALA A 825 -11.02 7.84 24.21
C ALA A 825 -9.53 7.71 23.90
N GLU A 826 -8.86 8.82 23.55
CA GLU A 826 -7.41 8.83 23.36
C GLU A 826 -6.63 8.45 24.62
N ASP A 827 -7.09 8.84 25.82
CA ASP A 827 -6.44 8.48 27.07
C ASP A 827 -6.44 6.97 27.29
N ALA A 828 -7.58 6.31 27.01
CA ALA A 828 -7.70 4.86 27.05
C ALA A 828 -6.81 4.19 25.99
N ALA A 829 -6.74 4.75 24.78
CA ALA A 829 -5.87 4.26 23.71
C ALA A 829 -4.38 4.31 24.12
N LYS A 830 -3.92 5.41 24.70
CA LYS A 830 -2.54 5.53 25.19
C LYS A 830 -2.28 4.56 26.36
N ARG A 831 -3.26 4.37 27.24
CA ARG A 831 -3.13 3.45 28.37
C ARG A 831 -3.05 1.98 27.94
N LEU A 832 -3.73 1.57 26.86
CA LEU A 832 -3.60 0.22 26.27
C LEU A 832 -2.15 -0.10 25.88
N MET A 833 -1.35 0.89 25.48
CA MET A 833 0.08 0.68 25.16
C MET A 833 0.87 0.20 26.37
N ASP A 834 0.53 0.67 27.60
CA ASP A 834 1.15 0.19 28.83
C ASP A 834 0.78 -1.26 29.16
N TYR A 835 -0.39 -1.73 28.69
CA TYR A 835 -0.82 -3.12 28.78
C TYR A 835 -0.22 -4.00 27.66
N GLY A 836 0.55 -3.42 26.73
CA GLY A 836 1.21 -4.11 25.62
C GLY A 836 0.32 -4.31 24.41
N TYR A 837 -0.64 -3.42 24.18
CA TYR A 837 -1.54 -3.47 23.05
C TYR A 837 -1.45 -2.25 22.14
N HIS A 838 -1.57 -2.48 20.86
CA HIS A 838 -2.01 -1.46 19.92
C HIS A 838 -3.49 -1.16 20.20
N ALA A 839 -3.86 0.10 20.35
CA ALA A 839 -5.27 0.42 20.57
C ALA A 839 -6.13 0.14 19.33
N PRO A 840 -7.44 -0.14 19.51
CA PRO A 840 -8.40 -0.24 18.43
C PRO A 840 -8.47 1.04 17.58
N THR A 841 -9.18 0.97 16.45
CA THR A 841 -9.45 2.16 15.62
C THR A 841 -10.23 3.20 16.42
N LEU A 842 -9.64 4.39 16.54
CA LEU A 842 -10.13 5.47 17.36
C LEU A 842 -11.05 6.41 16.58
N SER A 843 -12.20 6.75 17.15
CA SER A 843 -13.10 7.81 16.65
C SER A 843 -13.58 7.62 15.20
N PHE A 844 -13.76 6.37 14.79
CA PHE A 844 -14.30 6.02 13.48
C PHE A 844 -15.32 4.85 13.61
N PRO A 845 -16.45 4.88 12.91
CA PRO A 845 -17.03 6.02 12.17
C PRO A 845 -17.65 7.09 13.10
N VAL A 846 -17.72 6.81 14.39
CA VAL A 846 -18.29 7.69 15.41
C VAL A 846 -17.20 8.31 16.27
N PRO A 847 -17.12 9.64 16.41
CA PRO A 847 -16.13 10.28 17.29
C PRO A 847 -16.25 9.82 18.75
N GLY A 848 -15.12 9.59 19.41
CA GLY A 848 -15.07 9.21 20.83
C GLY A 848 -15.40 7.76 21.12
N THR A 849 -15.24 6.87 20.13
CA THR A 849 -15.47 5.42 20.23
C THR A 849 -14.23 4.63 19.86
N PHE A 850 -14.24 3.34 20.21
CA PHE A 850 -13.33 2.32 19.68
C PHE A 850 -14.06 1.36 18.77
N MET A 851 -13.52 1.14 17.57
CA MET A 851 -13.94 0.07 16.68
C MET A 851 -12.96 -1.10 16.83
N ILE A 852 -13.47 -2.25 17.26
CA ILE A 852 -12.69 -3.44 17.62
C ILE A 852 -13.01 -4.56 16.64
N GLU A 853 -12.01 -5.06 15.95
CA GLU A 853 -12.08 -6.25 15.10
C GLU A 853 -11.08 -7.30 15.61
N PRO A 854 -11.51 -8.30 16.37
CA PRO A 854 -10.71 -9.48 16.65
C PRO A 854 -10.81 -10.43 15.46
N THR A 855 -9.67 -10.81 14.89
CA THR A 855 -9.67 -11.72 13.74
C THR A 855 -9.89 -13.17 14.17
N GLU A 856 -10.15 -14.06 13.22
CA GLU A 856 -10.26 -15.51 13.46
C GLU A 856 -8.95 -16.16 13.89
N SER A 857 -7.81 -15.50 13.68
CA SER A 857 -6.48 -16.02 14.03
C SER A 857 -6.11 -15.84 15.50
N GLU A 858 -6.89 -15.04 16.25
CA GLU A 858 -6.63 -14.80 17.66
C GLU A 858 -7.25 -15.89 18.55
N THR A 859 -6.52 -16.29 19.59
CA THR A 859 -7.01 -17.27 20.54
C THR A 859 -7.94 -16.66 21.57
N LYS A 860 -8.86 -17.46 22.12
CA LYS A 860 -9.70 -17.02 23.25
C LYS A 860 -8.88 -16.43 24.41
N ALA A 861 -7.71 -17.00 24.70
CA ALA A 861 -6.81 -16.50 25.74
C ALA A 861 -6.33 -15.06 25.45
N GLU A 862 -6.04 -14.74 24.20
CA GLU A 862 -5.64 -13.40 23.77
C GLU A 862 -6.83 -12.42 23.80
N LEU A 863 -8.00 -12.88 23.36
CA LEU A 863 -9.25 -12.09 23.46
C LEU A 863 -9.58 -11.76 24.94
N ASP A 864 -9.40 -12.74 25.82
CA ASP A 864 -9.60 -12.56 27.27
C ASP A 864 -8.61 -11.53 27.83
N ARG A 865 -7.34 -11.66 27.49
CA ARG A 865 -6.28 -10.74 27.91
C ARG A 865 -6.57 -9.30 27.47
N PHE A 866 -7.04 -9.11 26.24
CA PHE A 866 -7.44 -7.79 25.74
C PHE A 866 -8.66 -7.24 26.48
N CYS A 867 -9.69 -8.06 26.68
CA CYS A 867 -10.89 -7.65 27.42
C CYS A 867 -10.53 -7.29 28.85
N ASP A 868 -9.66 -8.05 29.53
CA ASP A 868 -9.19 -7.77 30.89
C ASP A 868 -8.43 -6.46 30.97
N ALA A 869 -7.59 -6.12 29.97
CA ALA A 869 -6.94 -4.83 29.89
C ALA A 869 -7.97 -3.68 29.76
N MET A 870 -8.97 -3.81 28.89
CA MET A 870 -10.03 -2.82 28.75
C MET A 870 -10.87 -2.66 30.03
N ILE A 871 -11.17 -3.75 30.72
CA ILE A 871 -11.91 -3.74 32.00
C ILE A 871 -11.10 -3.06 33.11
N ALA A 872 -9.81 -3.33 33.16
CA ALA A 872 -8.91 -2.67 34.12
C ALA A 872 -8.84 -1.14 33.85
N ILE A 873 -8.72 -0.74 32.58
CA ILE A 873 -8.77 0.67 32.17
C ILE A 873 -10.10 1.31 32.55
N HIS A 874 -11.23 0.60 32.42
CA HIS A 874 -12.53 1.07 32.88
C HIS A 874 -12.53 1.35 34.39
N GLY A 875 -11.89 0.50 35.22
CA GLY A 875 -11.70 0.74 36.66
C GLY A 875 -10.91 2.01 36.92
N GLU A 876 -9.80 2.24 36.17
CA GLU A 876 -9.03 3.50 36.28
C GLU A 876 -9.90 4.73 35.88
N MET A 877 -10.76 4.60 34.84
CA MET A 877 -11.70 5.66 34.44
C MET A 877 -12.73 5.95 35.57
N GLN A 878 -13.22 4.92 36.24
CA GLN A 878 -14.14 5.05 37.35
C GLN A 878 -13.49 5.75 38.54
N ALA A 879 -12.22 5.45 38.86
CA ALA A 879 -11.47 6.12 39.93
C ALA A 879 -11.32 7.65 39.66
N VAL A 880 -11.13 8.04 38.38
CA VAL A 880 -11.14 9.46 38.00
C VAL A 880 -12.54 10.07 38.15
N ALA A 881 -13.59 9.36 37.74
CA ALA A 881 -14.97 9.85 37.82
C ALA A 881 -15.49 10.00 39.23
N SER A 882 -15.06 9.12 40.15
CA SER A 882 -15.40 9.19 41.60
C SER A 882 -14.59 10.24 42.36
N GLY A 883 -13.51 10.76 41.80
CA GLY A 883 -12.58 11.65 42.47
C GLY A 883 -11.54 10.95 43.36
N GLU A 884 -11.45 9.62 43.29
CA GLU A 884 -10.40 8.83 43.94
C GLU A 884 -9.03 9.05 43.26
N ALA A 885 -9.01 9.20 41.93
CA ALA A 885 -7.81 9.59 41.19
C ALA A 885 -7.91 11.05 40.71
N ASP A 886 -6.76 11.74 40.70
CA ASP A 886 -6.69 13.11 40.19
C ASP A 886 -7.13 13.20 38.72
N ARG A 887 -7.89 14.24 38.38
CA ARG A 887 -8.48 14.38 37.03
C ARG A 887 -7.46 14.66 35.95
N SER A 888 -6.36 15.31 36.26
CA SER A 888 -5.31 15.76 35.35
C SER A 888 -4.01 14.96 35.47
N ASN A 889 -3.74 14.38 36.62
CA ASN A 889 -2.52 13.62 36.93
C ASN A 889 -2.89 12.21 37.41
N ASN A 890 -3.09 11.30 36.48
CA ASN A 890 -3.50 9.93 36.69
C ASN A 890 -2.90 8.99 35.63
N PRO A 891 -2.96 7.65 35.79
CA PRO A 891 -2.36 6.72 34.87
C PRO A 891 -2.81 6.89 33.38
N LEU A 892 -4.07 7.28 33.17
CA LEU A 892 -4.63 7.47 31.82
C LEU A 892 -4.05 8.71 31.13
N LYS A 893 -3.97 9.83 31.86
CA LYS A 893 -3.45 11.11 31.33
C LYS A 893 -1.94 11.07 31.07
N ASN A 894 -1.22 10.32 31.90
CA ASN A 894 0.23 10.21 31.78
C ASN A 894 0.71 9.07 30.88
N ALA A 895 -0.20 8.24 30.39
CA ALA A 895 0.13 7.15 29.46
C ALA A 895 0.53 7.69 28.07
N PRO A 896 1.41 6.96 27.36
CA PRO A 896 2.09 5.74 27.78
C PRO A 896 3.32 6.04 28.65
N HIS A 897 3.65 5.09 29.56
CA HIS A 897 4.78 5.21 30.46
C HIS A 897 6.03 4.57 29.88
N THR A 898 7.05 5.37 29.61
CA THR A 898 8.35 4.87 29.10
C THR A 898 9.20 4.32 30.24
N ALA A 899 10.16 3.43 29.88
CA ALA A 899 11.16 2.95 30.84
C ALA A 899 11.93 4.12 31.51
N LYS A 900 12.26 5.18 30.72
CA LYS A 900 12.93 6.39 31.23
C LYS A 900 12.15 7.05 32.38
N VAL A 901 10.85 7.20 32.22
CA VAL A 901 9.98 7.81 33.24
C VAL A 901 9.85 6.92 34.47
N VAL A 902 9.65 5.61 34.25
CA VAL A 902 9.46 4.66 35.38
C VAL A 902 10.74 4.46 36.19
N CYS A 903 11.89 4.48 35.54
CA CYS A 903 13.20 4.28 36.21
C CYS A 903 13.85 5.57 36.70
N ALA A 904 13.18 6.73 36.63
CA ALA A 904 13.71 7.98 37.18
C ALA A 904 13.84 7.90 38.69
N ASP A 905 14.81 8.61 39.27
CA ASP A 905 15.02 8.62 40.71
C ASP A 905 13.82 9.17 41.48
N GLU A 906 13.22 10.23 40.98
CA GLU A 906 12.03 10.86 41.55
C GLU A 906 10.74 10.32 40.89
N TRP A 907 9.69 10.13 41.68
CA TRP A 907 8.35 9.81 41.26
C TRP A 907 7.35 10.77 41.88
N ASP A 908 6.97 11.78 41.10
CA ASP A 908 6.11 12.89 41.50
C ASP A 908 4.61 12.68 41.21
N ARG A 909 4.21 11.46 40.86
CA ARG A 909 2.83 11.13 40.45
C ARG A 909 2.02 10.58 41.64
N PRO A 910 0.70 10.92 41.73
CA PRO A 910 -0.15 10.51 42.86
C PRO A 910 -0.64 9.05 42.78
N TYR A 911 0.04 8.18 42.04
CA TYR A 911 -0.24 6.75 41.91
C TYR A 911 1.06 5.93 41.96
N PRO A 912 0.97 4.63 42.32
CA PRO A 912 2.16 3.78 42.42
C PRO A 912 2.93 3.65 41.10
N ARG A 913 4.27 3.72 41.17
CA ARG A 913 5.17 3.46 40.06
C ARG A 913 4.94 2.08 39.44
N GLU A 914 4.62 1.09 40.30
CA GLU A 914 4.27 -0.27 39.85
C GLU A 914 3.04 -0.30 38.95
N LEU A 915 1.99 0.49 39.23
CA LEU A 915 0.80 0.58 38.37
C LEU A 915 1.13 1.19 37.00
N ALA A 916 2.07 2.13 36.95
CA ALA A 916 2.57 2.67 35.70
C ALA A 916 3.33 1.60 34.86
N ALA A 917 4.25 0.89 35.51
CA ALA A 917 5.14 -0.08 34.88
C ALA A 917 4.42 -1.38 34.48
N PHE A 918 3.68 -1.96 35.44
CA PHE A 918 3.13 -3.32 35.34
C PHE A 918 1.64 -3.33 35.74
N PRO A 919 0.78 -2.73 34.88
CA PRO A 919 -0.64 -2.60 35.20
C PRO A 919 -1.40 -3.93 35.25
N ALA A 920 -0.81 -5.02 34.75
CA ALA A 920 -1.40 -6.35 34.75
C ALA A 920 -0.35 -7.45 34.96
N PRO A 921 -0.75 -8.65 35.44
CA PRO A 921 0.20 -9.75 35.71
C PRO A 921 1.07 -10.15 34.51
N TRP A 922 0.51 -10.22 33.32
CA TRP A 922 1.26 -10.61 32.09
C TRP A 922 2.34 -9.58 31.72
N THR A 923 2.15 -8.30 32.05
CA THR A 923 3.15 -7.26 31.77
C THR A 923 4.41 -7.39 32.61
N ARG A 924 4.38 -8.19 33.72
CA ARG A 924 5.59 -8.54 34.46
C ARG A 924 6.42 -9.61 33.76
N ALA A 925 5.75 -10.56 33.12
CA ALA A 925 6.42 -11.66 32.40
C ALA A 925 7.04 -11.18 31.09
N SER A 926 6.34 -10.30 30.37
CA SER A 926 6.78 -9.78 29.07
C SER A 926 6.27 -8.34 28.88
N LYS A 927 7.11 -7.36 29.21
CA LYS A 927 6.78 -5.94 29.07
C LYS A 927 7.25 -5.38 27.74
N PHE A 928 6.32 -4.87 26.96
CA PHE A 928 6.64 -3.93 25.88
C PHE A 928 6.75 -2.52 26.47
N TRP A 929 7.88 -1.85 26.28
CA TRP A 929 8.10 -0.49 26.69
C TRP A 929 7.88 0.47 25.52
N PRO A 930 6.87 1.36 25.56
CA PRO A 930 6.75 2.44 24.59
C PRO A 930 8.05 3.24 24.50
N ALA A 931 8.49 3.49 23.26
CA ALA A 931 9.81 4.12 23.03
C ALA A 931 9.82 5.61 23.42
N VAL A 932 8.68 6.28 23.35
CA VAL A 932 8.47 7.70 23.71
C VAL A 932 7.17 7.84 24.51
N GLY A 933 7.06 8.91 25.28
CA GLY A 933 5.81 9.31 25.93
C GLY A 933 4.79 9.85 24.94
N ARG A 934 3.66 10.39 25.44
CA ARG A 934 2.60 10.96 24.59
C ARG A 934 3.16 12.03 23.66
N VAL A 935 2.99 11.85 22.36
CA VAL A 935 3.55 12.75 21.34
C VAL A 935 2.74 14.04 21.21
N ASP A 936 3.44 15.18 21.20
CA ASP A 936 2.83 16.49 20.94
C ASP A 936 2.59 16.71 19.44
N ASN A 937 1.39 16.37 18.99
CA ASN A 937 0.99 16.52 17.60
C ASN A 937 0.92 17.98 17.15
N VAL A 938 0.50 18.89 18.03
CA VAL A 938 0.32 20.33 17.71
C VAL A 938 1.68 20.99 17.51
N TYR A 939 2.63 20.69 18.37
CA TYR A 939 4.00 21.19 18.25
C TYR A 939 4.62 20.74 16.92
N GLY A 940 4.52 19.45 16.60
CA GLY A 940 5.09 18.88 15.36
C GLY A 940 4.51 19.48 14.07
N ASP A 941 3.21 19.79 14.03
CA ASP A 941 2.59 20.44 12.86
C ASP A 941 2.95 21.93 12.73
N ARG A 942 3.23 22.62 13.85
CA ARG A 942 3.68 24.03 13.86
C ARG A 942 5.17 24.16 13.53
N ASN A 943 5.98 23.15 13.84
CA ASN A 943 7.43 23.14 13.67
C ASN A 943 7.82 21.96 12.78
N LEU A 944 7.32 21.95 11.54
CA LEU A 944 7.41 20.81 10.64
C LEU A 944 8.86 20.56 10.19
N VAL A 945 9.41 19.39 10.54
CA VAL A 945 10.68 18.85 10.07
C VAL A 945 10.43 17.44 9.57
N CYS A 946 10.71 17.18 8.28
CA CYS A 946 10.41 15.91 7.61
C CYS A 946 11.67 15.24 7.03
N SER A 947 12.83 15.53 7.57
CA SER A 947 14.13 14.94 7.20
C SER A 947 14.95 14.63 8.44
N CYS A 948 15.97 13.78 8.27
CA CYS A 948 16.97 13.51 9.31
C CYS A 948 17.75 14.76 9.63
N ALA A 949 18.16 14.92 10.89
CA ALA A 949 19.07 15.99 11.28
C ALA A 949 20.43 15.84 10.60
N GLY A 950 20.97 16.93 10.08
CA GLY A 950 22.33 16.97 9.52
C GLY A 950 23.41 16.87 10.59
N MET A 951 24.67 16.78 10.19
CA MET A 951 25.82 16.70 11.11
C MET A 951 25.95 17.94 12.01
N GLU A 952 25.50 19.10 11.54
CA GLU A 952 25.52 20.38 12.26
C GLU A 952 24.70 20.29 13.57
N ALA A 953 23.56 19.62 13.55
CA ALA A 953 22.72 19.45 14.75
C ALA A 953 23.40 18.65 15.87
N TYR A 954 24.45 17.88 15.54
CA TYR A 954 25.24 17.14 16.53
C TYR A 954 26.51 17.91 16.98
N ALA A 955 26.89 18.97 16.26
CA ALA A 955 28.01 19.83 16.64
C ALA A 955 27.66 20.77 17.81
N GLU A 956 26.39 21.18 17.93
CA GLU A 956 25.90 22.05 18.98
C GLU A 956 25.60 21.33 20.31
N ALA A 957 25.53 20.00 20.33
CA ALA A 957 25.21 19.18 21.50
C ALA A 957 26.43 18.75 22.33
N ARG A 958 27.56 19.49 22.32
CA ARG A 958 28.64 19.29 23.27
C ARG A 958 28.50 20.28 24.44
N PRO A 959 28.35 19.77 25.68
CA PRO A 959 28.28 20.62 26.87
C PRO A 959 29.59 21.37 27.12
#